data_8830f12c8834e4d7cd1b810f8511bb9f
#
_entry.id   8830f12c8834e4d7cd1b810f8511bb9f
#
_cell.length_a   1.000
_cell.length_b   1.000
_cell.length_c   1.000
_cell.angle_alpha   90.00
_cell.angle_beta   90.00
_cell.angle_gamma   90.00
#
_symmetry.space_group_name_H-M   'P 1'
#
loop_
_entity.id
_entity.type
_entity.pdbx_description
1 polymer ?
#
loop_
_entity_poly.entity_id
_entity_poly.type
_entity_poly.pdbx_seq_one_letter_code
_entity_poly.pdbx_strand_id
1 'polypeptide(L)'
;GRMSRKLVALFLGVMLVFVALAIDITYVNATKGEKYERQVLSQTQQSYDSRTIPFQRGSITDRNGTILATSEKVYNVILDCKLANTTVKDEEKNDTHPYVDPTVAALVEYFGLDETDIRDRLTGETTKESQYQVLAREVSMDAKKAFEAYVDEYADKKNKELDENEQAEKAYRANIRGVWFEESYHRTYPLNSLACDLIGFTYSGDTADWGIEGYYSSILNGVNGRQFGYYNEDADMEQTIIEAQPGKNVVTTIDVNIQKIIRTAIENYNERIHVQNGADESDTETNRQTKAAKNIGVVVMDPNNGEILGMDSSDWYDLNNPRDLTPFYSQEEIDAMNDNETMEALSAIWKNYCISDAYEPGSTAKPMNVAAAYSLDVIDDNTLFDCEGFETIAGQMIRCGAYPGTHGVQTPADVLKNSCNAGMMQIGQKMGAAEFLRYQDIFGFGSLTGIDLPGEAYGLVHTEDTMGPTELATSTFGQGYTVTMVQQAAAFSSLINGGNYYQPHVMKTITDSTGAVVESNEPNLVRQTVSAEISDKMRSFLQGVVTDGSGQSAKVAGYTMGGKTGTAQKYPRGNGKYLVSFIGFAPVENPKAVVYAIVEEPDVENQANSVLAQEIVKEIYTELLPYLNVFPDDTDGVTGEGSETGTDDPNVAAPVQEDDTENSAENSNIENGGLTNAELDLINEE
;
A
#
# COMPACT_ATOMS: atom_id res chain seq x y z
N GLY A 1 -72.35 -33.83 52.75
CA GLY A 1 -73.07 -32.87 53.39
C GLY A 1 -72.35 -31.68 54.03
N ARG A 2 -71.88 -31.78 55.33
CA ARG A 2 -71.28 -30.64 56.04
C ARG A 2 -69.89 -30.27 55.60
N MET A 3 -69.10 -31.20 55.05
CA MET A 3 -67.71 -30.99 54.61
C MET A 3 -67.69 -30.30 53.19
N SER A 4 -68.60 -30.61 52.30
CA SER A 4 -68.72 -29.97 51.03
C SER A 4 -69.15 -28.50 51.11
N ARG A 5 -70.02 -28.16 52.05
CA ARG A 5 -70.41 -26.75 52.33
C ARG A 5 -69.24 -25.90 52.86
N LYS A 6 -68.34 -26.49 53.71
CA LYS A 6 -67.13 -25.81 54.20
C LYS A 6 -66.12 -25.60 53.08
N LEU A 7 -65.94 -26.56 52.19
CA LEU A 7 -65.07 -26.46 50.99
C LEU A 7 -65.56 -25.39 50.02
N VAL A 8 -66.86 -25.33 49.76
CA VAL A 8 -67.48 -24.33 48.92
C VAL A 8 -67.31 -22.92 49.53
N ALA A 9 -67.50 -22.78 50.82
CA ALA A 9 -67.31 -21.52 51.58
C ALA A 9 -65.85 -21.05 51.53
N LEU A 10 -64.91 -21.99 51.73
CA LEU A 10 -63.46 -21.67 51.55
C LEU A 10 -63.10 -21.25 50.16
N PHE A 11 -63.61 -21.95 49.12
CA PHE A 11 -63.39 -21.63 47.72
C PHE A 11 -63.97 -20.26 47.36
N LEU A 12 -65.18 -19.92 47.85
CA LEU A 12 -65.80 -18.62 47.67
C LEU A 12 -64.99 -17.51 48.38
N GLY A 13 -64.46 -17.79 49.56
CA GLY A 13 -63.57 -16.87 50.30
C GLY A 13 -62.26 -16.58 49.52
N VAL A 14 -61.63 -17.61 48.96
CA VAL A 14 -60.40 -17.48 48.16
C VAL A 14 -60.73 -16.72 46.86
N MET A 15 -61.85 -17.02 46.19
CA MET A 15 -62.30 -16.27 44.98
C MET A 15 -62.53 -14.77 45.27
N LEU A 16 -63.14 -14.46 46.42
CA LEU A 16 -63.34 -13.05 46.84
C LEU A 16 -62.01 -12.31 47.03
N VAL A 17 -61.01 -12.98 47.62
CA VAL A 17 -59.66 -12.40 47.77
C VAL A 17 -59.00 -12.17 46.41
N PHE A 18 -59.10 -13.11 45.47
CA PHE A 18 -58.59 -12.91 44.11
C PHE A 18 -59.30 -11.80 43.33
N VAL A 19 -60.64 -11.67 43.49
CA VAL A 19 -61.39 -10.56 42.89
C VAL A 19 -60.97 -9.24 43.51
N ALA A 20 -60.78 -9.14 44.82
CA ALA A 20 -60.30 -7.94 45.48
C ALA A 20 -58.87 -7.56 45.00
N LEU A 21 -57.97 -8.53 44.87
CA LEU A 21 -56.63 -8.32 44.34
C LEU A 21 -56.64 -7.86 42.86
N ALA A 22 -57.49 -8.45 42.05
CA ALA A 22 -57.66 -8.06 40.64
C ALA A 22 -58.19 -6.61 40.51
N ILE A 23 -59.16 -6.22 41.39
CA ILE A 23 -59.67 -4.83 41.45
C ILE A 23 -58.56 -3.87 41.89
N ASP A 24 -57.76 -4.23 42.90
CA ASP A 24 -56.67 -3.38 43.41
C ASP A 24 -55.57 -3.22 42.34
N ILE A 25 -55.15 -4.30 41.66
CA ILE A 25 -54.20 -4.26 40.54
C ILE A 25 -54.77 -3.37 39.40
N THR A 26 -56.02 -3.53 39.04
CA THR A 26 -56.65 -2.75 37.96
C THR A 26 -56.76 -1.25 38.37
N TYR A 27 -57.06 -0.97 39.61
CA TYR A 27 -57.11 0.40 40.15
C TYR A 27 -55.73 1.06 40.17
N VAL A 28 -54.70 0.34 40.61
CA VAL A 28 -53.30 0.83 40.62
C VAL A 28 -52.84 1.08 39.16
N ASN A 29 -53.15 0.14 38.25
CA ASN A 29 -52.79 0.29 36.83
C ASN A 29 -53.51 1.47 36.17
N ALA A 30 -54.78 1.66 36.44
CA ALA A 30 -55.57 2.77 35.87
C ALA A 30 -55.25 4.14 36.47
N THR A 31 -54.83 4.24 37.75
CA THR A 31 -54.61 5.54 38.43
C THR A 31 -53.14 5.93 38.52
N LYS A 32 -52.21 4.94 38.49
CA LYS A 32 -50.78 5.16 38.68
C LYS A 32 -49.92 4.52 37.61
N GLY A 33 -50.52 3.80 36.65
CA GLY A 33 -49.82 3.07 35.61
C GLY A 33 -48.88 3.99 34.81
N GLU A 34 -49.36 5.12 34.30
CA GLU A 34 -48.52 6.09 33.59
C GLU A 34 -47.37 6.65 34.47
N LYS A 35 -47.59 6.84 35.77
CA LYS A 35 -46.54 7.33 36.66
C LYS A 35 -45.47 6.29 36.87
N TYR A 36 -45.84 5.03 37.05
CA TYR A 36 -44.89 3.93 37.20
C TYR A 36 -44.19 3.63 35.87
N GLU A 37 -44.90 3.68 34.76
CA GLU A 37 -44.32 3.54 33.42
C GLU A 37 -43.30 4.64 33.12
N ARG A 38 -43.61 5.91 33.41
CA ARG A 38 -42.65 7.02 33.34
C ARG A 38 -41.46 6.84 34.28
N GLN A 39 -41.67 6.33 35.46
CA GLN A 39 -40.63 6.07 36.47
C GLN A 39 -39.74 4.92 36.07
N VAL A 40 -40.28 3.84 35.49
CA VAL A 40 -39.51 2.74 34.92
C VAL A 40 -38.78 3.18 33.65
N LEU A 41 -39.43 3.94 32.77
CA LEU A 41 -38.76 4.52 31.59
C LEU A 41 -37.64 5.51 31.98
N SER A 42 -37.84 6.35 32.99
CA SER A 42 -36.80 7.25 33.49
C SER A 42 -35.66 6.50 34.17
N GLN A 43 -35.95 5.45 34.93
CA GLN A 43 -34.93 4.56 35.52
C GLN A 43 -34.19 3.76 34.45
N THR A 44 -34.87 3.30 33.39
CA THR A 44 -34.24 2.58 32.28
C THR A 44 -33.41 3.53 31.42
N GLN A 45 -33.84 4.79 31.22
CA GLN A 45 -33.05 5.83 30.52
C GLN A 45 -31.88 6.35 31.38
N GLN A 46 -31.99 6.37 32.70
CA GLN A 46 -30.92 6.77 33.64
C GLN A 46 -29.90 5.65 33.91
N SER A 47 -30.19 4.40 33.56
CA SER A 47 -29.37 3.26 33.99
C SER A 47 -28.39 2.72 32.95
N TYR A 48 -28.29 3.32 31.74
CA TYR A 48 -27.36 2.86 30.72
C TYR A 48 -26.67 4.02 30.02
N ASP A 49 -25.70 4.63 30.68
CA ASP A 49 -24.70 5.41 30.00
C ASP A 49 -23.59 4.44 29.58
N SER A 50 -23.73 3.86 28.39
CA SER A 50 -22.75 2.94 27.84
C SER A 50 -21.79 3.69 26.93
N ARG A 51 -20.53 3.81 27.35
CA ARG A 51 -19.47 4.46 26.58
C ARG A 51 -18.56 3.41 25.96
N THR A 52 -18.25 3.58 24.68
CA THR A 52 -17.24 2.77 24.00
C THR A 52 -15.85 3.26 24.38
N ILE A 53 -14.96 2.33 24.73
CA ILE A 53 -13.53 2.58 24.90
C ILE A 53 -12.86 2.11 23.62
N PRO A 54 -12.27 3.01 22.80
CA PRO A 54 -11.68 2.62 21.53
C PRO A 54 -10.45 1.75 21.73
N PHE A 55 -10.25 0.80 20.83
CA PHE A 55 -9.03 0.01 20.79
C PHE A 55 -7.89 0.81 20.14
N GLN A 56 -6.67 0.47 20.48
CA GLN A 56 -5.49 0.92 19.76
C GLN A 56 -5.20 -0.04 18.60
N ARG A 57 -5.14 0.48 17.36
CA ARG A 57 -4.72 -0.29 16.18
C ARG A 57 -3.24 -0.63 16.28
N GLY A 58 -2.88 -1.88 15.95
CA GLY A 58 -1.51 -2.37 16.01
C GLY A 58 -0.55 -1.59 15.12
N SER A 59 0.72 -1.57 15.47
CA SER A 59 1.76 -0.90 14.70
C SER A 59 2.25 -1.76 13.54
N ILE A 60 2.71 -1.12 12.48
CA ILE A 60 3.44 -1.73 11.37
C ILE A 60 4.89 -1.29 11.49
N THR A 61 5.83 -2.23 11.46
CA THR A 61 7.26 -1.93 11.52
C THR A 61 8.00 -2.57 10.35
N ASP A 62 9.15 -2.02 10.00
CA ASP A 62 10.09 -2.68 9.10
C ASP A 62 10.73 -3.91 9.78
N ARG A 63 11.55 -4.66 9.04
CA ARG A 63 12.23 -5.86 9.55
C ARG A 63 13.18 -5.59 10.71
N ASN A 64 13.63 -4.34 10.90
CA ASN A 64 14.59 -3.89 11.91
C ASN A 64 13.91 -3.19 13.09
N GLY A 65 12.58 -3.07 13.09
CA GLY A 65 11.78 -2.44 14.15
C GLY A 65 11.52 -0.94 13.95
N THR A 66 11.88 -0.37 12.79
CA THR A 66 11.53 1.02 12.46
C THR A 66 10.03 1.14 12.27
N ILE A 67 9.40 2.10 12.92
CA ILE A 67 7.95 2.30 12.86
C ILE A 67 7.56 2.88 11.48
N LEU A 68 6.71 2.14 10.75
CA LEU A 68 6.11 2.56 9.48
C LEU A 68 4.71 3.16 9.68
N ALA A 69 3.92 2.59 10.60
CA ALA A 69 2.63 3.10 11.00
C ALA A 69 2.37 2.79 12.48
N THR A 70 1.80 3.77 13.19
CA THR A 70 1.44 3.61 14.61
C THR A 70 0.17 4.37 14.94
N SER A 71 -0.44 4.07 16.08
CA SER A 71 -1.63 4.77 16.56
C SER A 71 -1.30 5.54 17.81
N GLU A 72 -1.38 6.87 17.72
CA GLU A 72 -1.14 7.79 18.82
C GLU A 72 -2.44 8.08 19.56
N LYS A 73 -2.36 8.13 20.90
CA LYS A 73 -3.51 8.45 21.74
C LYS A 73 -3.81 9.94 21.66
N VAL A 74 -5.02 10.26 21.27
CA VAL A 74 -5.54 11.62 21.14
C VAL A 74 -6.88 11.75 21.89
N TYR A 75 -7.43 12.94 21.98
CA TYR A 75 -8.66 13.21 22.69
C TYR A 75 -9.62 14.05 21.87
N ASN A 76 -10.90 13.73 21.95
CA ASN A 76 -11.95 14.61 21.49
C ASN A 76 -12.39 15.50 22.68
N VAL A 77 -12.53 16.80 22.44
CA VAL A 77 -13.06 17.75 23.42
C VAL A 77 -14.58 17.75 23.31
N ILE A 78 -15.22 17.37 24.41
CA ILE A 78 -16.68 17.27 24.47
C ILE A 78 -17.22 18.36 25.40
N LEU A 79 -18.30 19.01 24.97
CA LEU A 79 -19.03 19.97 25.77
C LEU A 79 -20.41 19.41 26.16
N ASP A 80 -20.66 19.35 27.44
CA ASP A 80 -21.99 19.21 28.03
C ASP A 80 -22.63 20.61 28.14
N CYS A 81 -23.38 20.99 27.10
CA CYS A 81 -24.03 22.28 27.02
C CYS A 81 -25.04 22.48 28.16
N LYS A 82 -25.75 21.42 28.57
CA LYS A 82 -26.72 21.48 29.65
C LYS A 82 -26.04 21.82 30.99
N LEU A 83 -24.89 21.22 31.29
CA LEU A 83 -24.13 21.51 32.51
C LEU A 83 -23.52 22.91 32.47
N ALA A 84 -22.95 23.33 31.34
CA ALA A 84 -22.39 24.68 31.15
C ALA A 84 -23.47 25.78 31.22
N ASN A 85 -24.68 25.47 30.80
CA ASN A 85 -25.83 26.40 30.86
C ASN A 85 -26.60 26.36 32.19
N THR A 86 -26.13 25.65 33.21
CA THR A 86 -26.86 25.58 34.48
C THR A 86 -27.14 26.96 35.02
N THR A 87 -28.42 27.20 35.29
CA THR A 87 -28.90 28.49 35.84
C THR A 87 -28.65 28.50 37.37
N VAL A 88 -28.01 29.60 37.80
CA VAL A 88 -27.78 29.87 39.25
C VAL A 88 -28.43 31.24 39.57
N LYS A 89 -29.14 31.32 40.71
CA LYS A 89 -29.71 32.58 41.16
C LYS A 89 -28.68 33.42 41.89
N ASP A 90 -28.52 34.68 41.46
CA ASP A 90 -27.67 35.65 42.14
C ASP A 90 -28.31 36.14 43.48
N GLU A 91 -27.64 37.05 44.18
CA GLU A 91 -28.11 37.61 45.45
C GLU A 91 -29.44 38.38 45.31
N GLU A 92 -29.70 38.91 44.10
CA GLU A 92 -30.91 39.63 43.77
C GLU A 92 -32.02 38.70 43.24
N LYS A 93 -31.79 37.39 43.18
CA LYS A 93 -32.66 36.31 42.66
C LYS A 93 -32.90 36.36 41.15
N ASN A 94 -32.01 37.03 40.39
CA ASN A 94 -32.01 36.92 38.94
C ASN A 94 -31.34 35.61 38.51
N ASP A 95 -31.79 35.07 37.39
CA ASP A 95 -31.20 33.91 36.77
C ASP A 95 -29.89 34.29 36.05
N THR A 96 -28.80 33.63 36.39
CA THR A 96 -27.48 33.85 35.81
C THR A 96 -26.92 32.53 35.31
N HIS A 97 -25.94 32.59 34.37
CA HIS A 97 -25.24 31.47 33.81
C HIS A 97 -23.71 31.60 34.08
N PRO A 98 -23.28 31.43 35.33
CA PRO A 98 -21.91 31.76 35.73
C PRO A 98 -20.83 30.85 35.13
N TYR A 99 -21.22 29.75 34.54
CA TYR A 99 -20.29 28.75 33.95
C TYR A 99 -19.97 29.03 32.47
N VAL A 100 -20.79 29.80 31.76
CA VAL A 100 -20.68 30.00 30.31
C VAL A 100 -19.38 30.69 29.94
N ASP A 101 -19.17 31.93 30.45
CA ASP A 101 -17.99 32.72 30.06
C ASP A 101 -16.65 32.12 30.45
N PRO A 102 -16.45 31.56 31.68
CA PRO A 102 -15.21 30.88 32.01
C PRO A 102 -14.93 29.66 31.14
N THR A 103 -15.97 28.89 30.84
CA THR A 103 -15.85 27.69 30.01
C THR A 103 -15.49 28.04 28.56
N VAL A 104 -16.19 29.03 27.99
CA VAL A 104 -15.90 29.50 26.61
C VAL A 104 -14.47 30.05 26.52
N ALA A 105 -14.06 30.91 27.45
CA ALA A 105 -12.72 31.50 27.45
C ALA A 105 -11.62 30.44 27.51
N ALA A 106 -11.77 29.43 28.38
CA ALA A 106 -10.80 28.35 28.51
C ALA A 106 -10.73 27.47 27.23
N LEU A 107 -11.87 27.17 26.60
CA LEU A 107 -11.93 26.41 25.37
C LEU A 107 -11.25 27.15 24.19
N VAL A 108 -11.44 28.45 24.08
CA VAL A 108 -10.77 29.29 23.08
C VAL A 108 -9.26 29.33 23.32
N GLU A 109 -8.84 29.55 24.56
CA GLU A 109 -7.42 29.71 24.91
C GLU A 109 -6.61 28.44 24.69
N TYR A 110 -7.12 27.28 25.14
CA TYR A 110 -6.35 26.03 25.14
C TYR A 110 -6.50 25.18 23.89
N PHE A 111 -7.59 25.35 23.15
CA PHE A 111 -7.86 24.54 21.93
C PHE A 111 -8.03 25.38 20.67
N GLY A 112 -7.91 26.71 20.75
CA GLY A 112 -8.01 27.60 19.59
C GLY A 112 -9.37 27.58 18.90
N LEU A 113 -10.43 27.25 19.64
CA LEU A 113 -11.78 27.10 19.09
C LEU A 113 -12.43 28.47 18.84
N ASP A 114 -13.35 28.53 17.88
CA ASP A 114 -14.10 29.73 17.59
C ASP A 114 -15.14 30.00 18.69
N GLU A 115 -15.06 31.18 19.31
CA GLU A 115 -15.95 31.60 20.39
C GLU A 115 -17.40 31.59 19.94
N THR A 116 -17.67 32.01 18.69
CA THR A 116 -19.02 32.11 18.16
C THR A 116 -19.66 30.74 18.02
N ASP A 117 -18.92 29.76 17.47
CA ASP A 117 -19.40 28.36 17.34
C ASP A 117 -19.72 27.75 18.72
N ILE A 118 -18.88 27.97 19.73
CA ILE A 118 -19.14 27.47 21.08
C ILE A 118 -20.42 28.09 21.66
N ARG A 119 -20.57 29.44 21.54
CA ARG A 119 -21.76 30.15 22.03
C ARG A 119 -23.01 29.75 21.29
N ASP A 120 -22.95 29.54 19.98
CA ASP A 120 -24.07 29.06 19.17
C ASP A 120 -24.55 27.68 19.61
N ARG A 121 -23.64 26.78 19.97
CA ARG A 121 -23.98 25.45 20.53
C ARG A 121 -24.62 25.58 21.92
N LEU A 122 -24.12 26.48 22.75
CA LEU A 122 -24.68 26.72 24.08
C LEU A 122 -26.10 27.36 24.04
N THR A 123 -26.40 28.16 23.02
CA THR A 123 -27.69 28.89 22.91
C THR A 123 -28.68 28.23 21.95
N GLY A 124 -28.23 27.37 21.05
CA GLY A 124 -29.05 26.71 20.03
C GLY A 124 -30.21 25.88 20.61
N GLU A 125 -31.40 25.98 20.03
CA GLU A 125 -32.57 25.27 20.56
C GLU A 125 -32.41 23.74 20.60
N THR A 126 -31.64 23.19 19.68
CA THR A 126 -31.39 21.76 19.57
C THR A 126 -30.15 21.27 20.35
N THR A 127 -29.24 22.20 20.71
CA THR A 127 -27.94 21.86 21.30
C THR A 127 -27.80 22.26 22.78
N LYS A 128 -28.51 23.30 23.23
CA LYS A 128 -28.40 23.84 24.61
C LYS A 128 -28.66 22.84 25.73
N GLU A 129 -29.48 21.82 25.48
CA GLU A 129 -29.77 20.74 26.44
C GLU A 129 -28.95 19.46 26.15
N SER A 130 -28.06 19.49 25.14
CA SER A 130 -27.23 18.36 24.81
C SER A 130 -26.12 18.19 25.85
N GLN A 131 -25.91 16.96 26.27
CA GLN A 131 -24.79 16.58 27.15
C GLN A 131 -23.56 16.11 26.35
N TYR A 132 -23.67 16.06 25.00
CA TYR A 132 -22.62 15.58 24.14
C TYR A 132 -22.54 16.43 22.86
N GLN A 133 -21.61 17.38 22.84
CA GLN A 133 -21.24 18.16 21.66
C GLN A 133 -19.75 18.05 21.43
N VAL A 134 -19.33 17.46 20.32
CA VAL A 134 -17.92 17.38 19.96
C VAL A 134 -17.47 18.75 19.44
N LEU A 135 -16.58 19.41 20.17
CA LEU A 135 -16.03 20.73 19.81
C LEU A 135 -14.75 20.60 18.98
N ALA A 136 -13.86 19.70 19.38
CA ALA A 136 -12.63 19.41 18.67
C ALA A 136 -12.38 17.90 18.66
N ARG A 137 -11.67 17.43 17.64
CA ARG A 137 -11.22 16.05 17.52
C ARG A 137 -9.70 16.02 17.51
N GLU A 138 -9.13 14.88 17.91
CA GLU A 138 -7.69 14.58 17.78
C GLU A 138 -6.77 15.58 18.51
N VAL A 139 -7.24 16.12 19.63
CA VAL A 139 -6.43 17.00 20.48
C VAL A 139 -5.33 16.19 21.16
N SER A 140 -4.11 16.73 21.22
CA SER A 140 -2.97 16.06 21.83
C SER A 140 -3.12 15.90 23.35
N MET A 141 -2.41 14.90 23.89
CA MET A 141 -2.29 14.70 25.36
C MET A 141 -1.75 15.95 26.05
N ASP A 142 -0.83 16.67 25.43
CA ASP A 142 -0.21 17.85 26.03
C ASP A 142 -1.20 19.03 26.14
N ALA A 143 -2.00 19.26 25.10
CA ALA A 143 -3.07 20.28 25.15
C ALA A 143 -4.13 19.94 26.19
N LYS A 144 -4.55 18.66 26.28
CA LYS A 144 -5.45 18.18 27.35
C LYS A 144 -4.85 18.44 28.74
N LYS A 145 -3.60 18.02 28.97
CA LYS A 145 -2.91 18.23 30.26
C LYS A 145 -2.76 19.70 30.62
N ALA A 146 -2.46 20.57 29.63
CA ALA A 146 -2.36 22.01 29.84
C ALA A 146 -3.69 22.59 30.31
N PHE A 147 -4.81 22.19 29.68
CA PHE A 147 -6.15 22.60 30.09
C PHE A 147 -6.49 22.09 31.50
N GLU A 148 -6.27 20.78 31.79
CA GLU A 148 -6.54 20.22 33.12
C GLU A 148 -5.69 20.90 34.20
N ALA A 149 -4.39 21.13 33.94
CA ALA A 149 -3.52 21.85 34.84
C ALA A 149 -4.00 23.28 35.11
N TYR A 150 -4.52 23.98 34.12
CA TYR A 150 -5.10 25.29 34.28
C TYR A 150 -6.35 25.26 35.16
N VAL A 151 -7.25 24.33 34.95
CA VAL A 151 -8.48 24.20 35.76
C VAL A 151 -8.14 23.86 37.20
N ASP A 152 -7.16 22.99 37.45
CA ASP A 152 -6.86 22.42 38.76
C ASP A 152 -5.82 23.22 39.56
N GLU A 153 -5.12 24.23 38.97
CA GLU A 153 -3.98 24.91 39.59
C GLU A 153 -4.25 25.43 41.00
N TYR A 154 -5.45 25.90 41.28
CA TYR A 154 -5.84 26.43 42.59
C TYR A 154 -6.85 25.53 43.31
N ALA A 155 -7.27 24.41 42.76
CA ALA A 155 -8.37 23.61 43.31
C ALA A 155 -8.11 23.19 44.77
N ASP A 156 -6.91 22.69 45.06
CA ASP A 156 -6.54 22.17 46.39
C ASP A 156 -5.99 23.23 47.35
N LYS A 157 -5.72 24.45 46.88
CA LYS A 157 -5.14 25.52 47.70
C LYS A 157 -6.20 26.12 48.60
N LYS A 158 -5.90 26.37 49.89
CA LYS A 158 -6.83 27.05 50.82
C LYS A 158 -6.82 28.57 50.57
N ASN A 159 -7.97 29.22 50.58
CA ASN A 159 -8.11 30.65 50.30
C ASN A 159 -7.16 31.53 51.15
N LYS A 160 -6.84 31.15 52.40
CA LYS A 160 -5.90 31.84 53.25
C LYS A 160 -4.43 31.80 52.82
N GLU A 161 -4.12 30.92 51.90
CA GLU A 161 -2.78 30.72 51.30
C GLU A 161 -2.63 31.47 49.98
N LEU A 162 -3.68 32.09 49.51
CA LEU A 162 -3.80 32.80 48.22
C LEU A 162 -4.00 34.31 48.49
N ASP A 163 -3.43 35.15 47.61
CA ASP A 163 -3.76 36.57 47.57
C ASP A 163 -5.18 36.83 46.99
N GLU A 164 -5.64 38.10 46.99
CA GLU A 164 -7.00 38.44 46.52
C GLU A 164 -7.19 38.13 45.01
N ASN A 165 -6.14 38.30 44.18
CA ASN A 165 -6.23 38.02 42.75
C ASN A 165 -6.26 36.51 42.51
N GLU A 166 -5.45 35.73 43.23
CA GLU A 166 -5.45 34.27 43.16
C GLU A 166 -6.76 33.67 43.64
N GLN A 167 -7.40 34.27 44.66
CA GLN A 167 -8.73 33.83 45.13
C GLN A 167 -9.81 34.13 44.08
N ALA A 168 -9.76 35.27 43.40
CA ALA A 168 -10.65 35.61 42.32
C ALA A 168 -10.47 34.66 41.13
N GLU A 169 -9.22 34.39 40.77
CA GLU A 169 -8.88 33.43 39.71
C GLU A 169 -9.34 32.00 40.05
N LYS A 170 -9.10 31.56 41.27
CA LYS A 170 -9.62 30.26 41.75
C LYS A 170 -11.14 30.16 41.60
N ALA A 171 -11.89 31.21 41.98
CA ALA A 171 -13.34 31.24 41.86
C ALA A 171 -13.78 31.25 40.40
N TYR A 172 -13.05 31.94 39.52
CA TYR A 172 -13.32 31.97 38.08
C TYR A 172 -13.14 30.59 37.44
N ARG A 173 -11.97 29.96 37.68
CA ARG A 173 -11.64 28.62 37.11
C ARG A 173 -12.55 27.52 37.66
N ALA A 174 -13.01 27.62 38.90
CA ALA A 174 -13.98 26.70 39.48
C ALA A 174 -15.35 26.72 38.76
N ASN A 175 -15.60 27.75 37.96
CA ASN A 175 -16.79 27.88 37.13
C ASN A 175 -16.61 27.29 35.71
N ILE A 176 -15.43 26.76 35.36
CA ILE A 176 -15.27 26.02 34.12
C ILE A 176 -15.99 24.66 34.28
N ARG A 177 -17.07 24.46 33.53
CA ARG A 177 -17.97 23.32 33.68
C ARG A 177 -18.40 22.73 32.35
N GLY A 178 -18.69 21.43 32.35
CA GLY A 178 -19.23 20.73 31.19
C GLY A 178 -18.18 20.33 30.14
N VAL A 179 -16.89 20.53 30.39
CA VAL A 179 -15.83 20.08 29.48
C VAL A 179 -15.29 18.74 29.94
N TRP A 180 -15.24 17.78 29.03
CA TRP A 180 -14.61 16.50 29.28
C TRP A 180 -13.98 15.93 28.03
N PHE A 181 -13.16 14.89 28.17
CA PHE A 181 -12.35 14.34 27.08
C PHE A 181 -12.73 12.90 26.80
N GLU A 182 -12.88 12.60 25.53
CA GLU A 182 -13.10 11.25 25.03
C GLU A 182 -11.82 10.74 24.38
N GLU A 183 -11.32 9.59 24.84
CA GLU A 183 -10.14 8.97 24.25
C GLU A 183 -10.42 8.53 22.83
N SER A 184 -9.46 8.74 21.94
CA SER A 184 -9.46 8.30 20.55
C SER A 184 -8.02 7.97 20.15
N TYR A 185 -7.84 7.45 18.95
CA TYR A 185 -6.53 7.18 18.37
C TYR A 185 -6.44 7.82 16.99
N HIS A 186 -5.31 8.48 16.74
CA HIS A 186 -4.93 8.99 15.43
C HIS A 186 -3.90 8.05 14.81
N ARG A 187 -4.08 7.66 13.54
CA ARG A 187 -3.13 6.84 12.80
C ARG A 187 -2.05 7.73 12.20
N THR A 188 -0.79 7.46 12.54
CA THR A 188 0.36 8.28 12.13
C THR A 188 1.34 7.43 11.33
N TYR A 189 1.88 8.02 10.25
CA TYR A 189 2.88 7.43 9.36
C TYR A 189 4.15 8.29 9.41
N PRO A 190 5.13 7.96 10.28
CA PRO A 190 6.26 8.84 10.56
C PRO A 190 7.19 9.11 9.37
N LEU A 191 7.13 8.26 8.34
CA LEU A 191 7.97 8.38 7.14
C LEU A 191 7.22 9.00 5.95
N ASN A 192 6.03 9.56 6.18
CA ASN A 192 5.19 10.27 5.22
C ASN A 192 4.91 9.43 3.95
N SER A 193 5.62 9.69 2.85
CA SER A 193 5.39 9.02 1.56
C SER A 193 6.29 7.81 1.30
N LEU A 194 7.25 7.50 2.20
CA LEU A 194 8.14 6.38 1.97
C LEU A 194 7.40 5.05 2.07
N ALA A 195 7.50 4.22 1.03
CA ALA A 195 6.78 2.95 0.90
C ALA A 195 5.24 3.08 0.94
N CYS A 196 4.69 4.21 0.46
CA CYS A 196 3.25 4.48 0.52
C CYS A 196 2.40 3.38 -0.13
N ASP A 197 2.82 2.85 -1.29
CA ASP A 197 2.12 1.79 -2.00
C ASP A 197 2.10 0.45 -1.25
N LEU A 198 3.14 0.20 -0.43
CA LEU A 198 3.24 -1.00 0.39
C LEU A 198 2.45 -0.89 1.68
N ILE A 199 2.56 0.25 2.37
CA ILE A 199 1.95 0.44 3.68
C ILE A 199 0.44 0.63 3.54
N GLY A 200 0.00 1.49 2.61
CA GLY A 200 -1.39 1.92 2.53
C GLY A 200 -1.78 2.83 3.70
N PHE A 201 -3.05 3.15 3.83
CA PHE A 201 -3.53 4.08 4.84
C PHE A 201 -4.92 3.72 5.37
N THR A 202 -5.28 4.28 6.54
CA THR A 202 -6.62 4.21 7.11
C THR A 202 -7.40 5.49 6.79
N TYR A 203 -8.68 5.40 6.47
CA TYR A 203 -9.55 6.55 6.18
C TYR A 203 -10.63 6.83 7.22
N SER A 204 -10.77 5.95 8.23
CA SER A 204 -11.68 6.17 9.37
C SER A 204 -11.13 5.60 10.68
N GLY A 205 -9.80 5.59 10.82
CA GLY A 205 -9.10 5.13 12.03
C GLY A 205 -8.94 3.61 12.13
N ASP A 206 -9.93 2.83 11.71
CA ASP A 206 -9.96 1.36 11.79
C ASP A 206 -10.23 0.67 10.45
N THR A 207 -10.56 1.43 9.41
CA THR A 207 -10.88 0.91 8.07
C THR A 207 -9.78 1.26 7.09
N ALA A 208 -9.33 0.27 6.34
CA ALA A 208 -8.30 0.40 5.30
C ALA A 208 -8.52 -0.64 4.20
N ASP A 209 -8.22 -0.28 2.96
CA ASP A 209 -8.38 -1.15 1.79
C ASP A 209 -7.05 -1.33 1.04
N TRP A 210 -6.06 -0.46 1.25
CA TRP A 210 -4.82 -0.40 0.50
C TRP A 210 -3.62 -0.90 1.30
N GLY A 211 -2.67 -1.53 0.62
CA GLY A 211 -1.40 -1.96 1.19
C GLY A 211 -1.53 -2.94 2.35
N ILE A 212 -0.52 -2.95 3.22
CA ILE A 212 -0.46 -3.77 4.45
C ILE A 212 -1.59 -3.38 5.41
N GLU A 213 -1.92 -2.10 5.49
CA GLU A 213 -3.05 -1.60 6.29
C GLU A 213 -4.36 -2.27 5.90
N GLY A 214 -4.63 -2.43 4.60
CA GLY A 214 -5.81 -3.09 4.08
C GLY A 214 -5.76 -4.60 4.28
N TYR A 215 -4.70 -5.25 3.82
CA TYR A 215 -4.58 -6.72 3.85
C TYR A 215 -4.63 -7.27 5.28
N TYR A 216 -3.93 -6.63 6.21
CA TYR A 216 -3.85 -7.04 7.61
C TYR A 216 -4.82 -6.28 8.53
N SER A 217 -5.85 -5.61 7.97
CA SER A 217 -6.77 -4.76 8.76
C SER A 217 -7.41 -5.51 9.92
N SER A 218 -7.85 -6.76 9.72
CA SER A 218 -8.47 -7.59 10.76
C SER A 218 -7.51 -7.98 11.90
N ILE A 219 -6.21 -8.01 11.63
CA ILE A 219 -5.16 -8.32 12.61
C ILE A 219 -4.72 -7.05 13.35
N LEU A 220 -4.56 -5.96 12.60
CA LEU A 220 -4.21 -4.65 13.13
C LEU A 220 -5.30 -4.06 14.00
N ASN A 221 -6.58 -4.35 13.72
CA ASN A 221 -7.70 -3.94 14.54
C ASN A 221 -7.77 -4.76 15.83
N GLY A 222 -8.11 -4.05 16.92
CA GLY A 222 -8.40 -4.64 18.21
C GLY A 222 -9.89 -4.83 18.43
N VAL A 223 -10.27 -4.94 19.71
CA VAL A 223 -11.66 -5.03 20.15
C VAL A 223 -11.95 -3.87 21.09
N ASN A 224 -12.98 -3.08 20.77
CA ASN A 224 -13.41 -1.99 21.62
C ASN A 224 -13.84 -2.50 23.00
N GLY A 225 -13.41 -1.79 24.04
CA GLY A 225 -13.93 -1.93 25.37
C GLY A 225 -15.25 -1.19 25.56
N ARG A 226 -15.83 -1.34 26.73
CA ARG A 226 -17.06 -0.65 27.11
C ARG A 226 -17.03 -0.26 28.58
N GLN A 227 -17.53 0.91 28.89
CA GLN A 227 -17.78 1.38 30.24
C GLN A 227 -19.30 1.49 30.44
N PHE A 228 -19.81 0.84 31.47
CA PHE A 228 -21.21 0.93 31.87
C PHE A 228 -21.31 1.59 33.23
N GLY A 229 -22.22 2.53 33.40
CA GLY A 229 -22.57 3.10 34.68
C GLY A 229 -24.04 2.79 35.02
N TYR A 230 -24.32 2.39 36.25
CA TYR A 230 -25.67 2.37 36.80
C TYR A 230 -25.67 2.91 38.23
N TYR A 231 -26.76 3.58 38.59
CA TYR A 231 -26.94 4.02 39.95
C TYR A 231 -27.58 2.86 40.76
N ASN A 232 -26.93 2.47 41.84
CA ASN A 232 -27.51 1.50 42.78
C ASN A 232 -28.65 2.12 43.62
N GLU A 233 -29.27 1.33 44.50
CA GLU A 233 -30.39 1.76 45.34
C GLU A 233 -30.02 2.91 46.30
N ASP A 234 -28.73 3.08 46.61
CA ASP A 234 -28.18 4.12 47.49
C ASP A 234 -27.75 5.39 46.74
N ALA A 235 -28.02 5.46 45.39
CA ALA A 235 -27.60 6.51 44.47
C ALA A 235 -26.08 6.62 44.29
N ASP A 236 -25.32 5.58 44.59
CA ASP A 236 -23.91 5.46 44.25
C ASP A 236 -23.77 4.93 42.81
N MET A 237 -22.83 5.49 42.06
CA MET A 237 -22.55 5.07 40.69
C MET A 237 -21.64 3.85 40.69
N GLU A 238 -22.18 2.69 40.37
CA GLU A 238 -21.36 1.51 40.06
C GLU A 238 -20.95 1.49 38.60
N GLN A 239 -19.65 1.42 38.34
CA GLN A 239 -19.10 1.35 37.02
C GLN A 239 -18.52 -0.04 36.74
N THR A 240 -18.88 -0.60 35.60
CA THR A 240 -18.23 -1.79 35.06
C THR A 240 -17.45 -1.38 33.83
N ILE A 241 -16.15 -1.65 33.82
CA ILE A 241 -15.25 -1.37 32.70
C ILE A 241 -14.84 -2.69 32.07
N ILE A 242 -15.11 -2.84 30.79
CA ILE A 242 -14.53 -3.87 29.94
C ILE A 242 -13.44 -3.19 29.15
N GLU A 243 -12.18 -3.52 29.45
CA GLU A 243 -11.02 -2.91 28.79
C GLU A 243 -11.00 -3.22 27.30
N ALA A 244 -10.57 -2.24 26.49
CA ALA A 244 -10.30 -2.46 25.09
C ALA A 244 -9.10 -3.39 24.91
N GLN A 245 -9.17 -4.26 23.92
CA GLN A 245 -8.05 -5.12 23.53
C GLN A 245 -7.35 -4.49 22.31
N PRO A 246 -6.05 -4.14 22.41
CA PRO A 246 -5.31 -3.59 21.30
C PRO A 246 -5.18 -4.60 20.15
N GLY A 247 -5.01 -4.11 18.94
CA GLY A 247 -4.68 -4.92 17.78
C GLY A 247 -3.27 -5.50 17.89
N LYS A 248 -2.98 -6.47 17.03
CA LYS A 248 -1.64 -7.07 16.91
C LYS A 248 -0.77 -6.23 15.98
N ASN A 249 0.54 -6.26 16.20
CA ASN A 249 1.50 -5.56 15.34
C ASN A 249 1.94 -6.47 14.19
N VAL A 250 2.24 -5.85 13.05
CA VAL A 250 2.81 -6.52 11.88
C VAL A 250 4.25 -6.06 11.70
N VAL A 251 5.19 -6.98 11.79
CA VAL A 251 6.59 -6.79 11.42
C VAL A 251 6.75 -7.23 9.98
N THR A 252 7.23 -6.36 9.11
CA THR A 252 7.35 -6.62 7.68
C THR A 252 8.71 -7.17 7.30
N THR A 253 8.84 -7.68 6.06
CA THR A 253 10.11 -8.04 5.43
C THR A 253 10.82 -6.81 4.84
N ILE A 254 10.11 -5.68 4.75
CA ILE A 254 10.61 -4.43 4.18
C ILE A 254 11.76 -3.90 5.05
N ASP A 255 12.77 -3.37 4.39
CA ASP A 255 13.87 -2.65 5.01
C ASP A 255 13.82 -1.18 4.61
N VAL A 256 13.67 -0.29 5.58
CA VAL A 256 13.57 1.16 5.35
C VAL A 256 14.79 1.73 4.63
N ASN A 257 15.99 1.17 4.85
CA ASN A 257 17.20 1.64 4.16
C ASN A 257 17.20 1.22 2.70
N ILE A 258 16.78 -0.02 2.41
CA ILE A 258 16.60 -0.49 1.02
C ILE A 258 15.52 0.33 0.31
N GLN A 259 14.43 0.62 1.01
CA GLN A 259 13.34 1.46 0.46
C GLN A 259 13.84 2.89 0.12
N LYS A 260 14.70 3.46 0.97
CA LYS A 260 15.36 4.75 0.68
C LYS A 260 16.32 4.68 -0.50
N ILE A 261 17.10 3.61 -0.63
CA ILE A 261 17.98 3.39 -1.78
C ILE A 261 17.15 3.36 -3.07
N ILE A 262 16.02 2.63 -3.10
CA ILE A 262 15.12 2.59 -4.26
C ILE A 262 14.59 3.99 -4.57
N ARG A 263 14.07 4.69 -3.56
CA ARG A 263 13.51 6.05 -3.69
C ARG A 263 14.54 7.01 -4.29
N THR A 264 15.75 7.02 -3.76
CA THR A 264 16.84 7.88 -4.24
C THR A 264 17.21 7.58 -5.69
N ALA A 265 17.27 6.31 -6.08
CA ALA A 265 17.57 5.93 -7.46
C ALA A 265 16.47 6.41 -8.45
N ILE A 266 15.19 6.36 -8.05
CA ILE A 266 14.09 6.89 -8.87
C ILE A 266 14.15 8.43 -8.93
N GLU A 267 14.43 9.11 -7.82
CA GLU A 267 14.59 10.57 -7.76
C GLU A 267 15.74 11.03 -8.65
N ASN A 268 16.91 10.40 -8.55
CA ASN A 268 18.08 10.71 -9.38
C ASN A 268 17.81 10.47 -10.87
N TYR A 269 17.06 9.42 -11.22
CA TYR A 269 16.63 9.19 -12.59
C TYR A 269 15.76 10.35 -13.08
N ASN A 270 14.74 10.73 -12.33
CA ASN A 270 13.83 11.81 -12.69
C ASN A 270 14.58 13.13 -12.87
N GLU A 271 15.47 13.48 -11.93
CA GLU A 271 16.29 14.69 -12.00
C GLU A 271 17.20 14.69 -13.26
N ARG A 272 17.90 13.58 -13.51
CA ARG A 272 18.80 13.45 -14.67
C ARG A 272 18.07 13.65 -16.00
N ILE A 273 16.91 13.01 -16.17
CA ILE A 273 16.13 13.16 -17.42
C ILE A 273 15.54 14.56 -17.53
N HIS A 274 15.09 15.14 -16.42
CA HIS A 274 14.57 16.51 -16.39
C HIS A 274 15.62 17.54 -16.81
N VAL A 275 16.85 17.42 -16.30
CA VAL A 275 17.98 18.27 -16.70
C VAL A 275 18.33 18.06 -18.19
N GLN A 276 18.33 16.83 -18.69
CA GLN A 276 18.55 16.53 -20.12
C GLN A 276 17.51 17.19 -21.01
N ASN A 277 16.27 17.31 -20.56
CA ASN A 277 15.18 17.96 -21.29
C ASN A 277 15.20 19.50 -21.19
N GLY A 278 16.23 20.07 -20.54
CA GLY A 278 16.48 21.53 -20.51
C GLY A 278 15.68 22.28 -19.45
N ALA A 279 15.20 21.61 -18.43
CA ALA A 279 14.63 22.29 -17.26
C ALA A 279 15.74 23.03 -16.49
N ASP A 280 15.43 24.23 -16.02
CA ASP A 280 16.34 25.00 -15.19
C ASP A 280 16.21 24.52 -13.73
N GLU A 281 17.33 24.34 -13.03
CA GLU A 281 17.38 23.99 -11.59
C GLU A 281 16.57 24.97 -10.70
N SER A 282 16.18 26.11 -11.27
CA SER A 282 15.36 27.14 -10.58
C SER A 282 13.85 26.91 -10.67
N ASP A 283 13.38 25.90 -11.43
CA ASP A 283 11.93 25.65 -11.62
C ASP A 283 11.30 24.87 -10.43
N THR A 284 11.85 25.10 -9.23
CA THR A 284 11.38 24.51 -7.96
C THR A 284 10.08 25.13 -7.41
N GLU A 285 9.42 26.02 -8.17
CA GLU A 285 8.21 26.70 -7.72
C GLU A 285 6.93 25.87 -7.72
N THR A 286 6.95 24.66 -8.27
CA THR A 286 5.79 23.76 -8.17
C THR A 286 6.08 22.61 -7.24
N ASN A 287 5.28 22.42 -6.19
CA ASN A 287 5.26 21.24 -5.32
C ASN A 287 4.90 19.94 -6.08
N ARG A 288 4.97 19.96 -7.40
CA ARG A 288 4.64 18.84 -8.27
C ARG A 288 5.80 17.85 -8.31
N GLN A 289 5.48 16.57 -8.21
CA GLN A 289 6.46 15.52 -8.49
C GLN A 289 6.89 15.59 -9.95
N THR A 290 8.18 15.76 -10.16
CA THR A 290 8.76 15.76 -11.51
C THR A 290 8.84 14.32 -11.98
N LYS A 291 8.01 13.96 -12.96
CA LYS A 291 8.02 12.63 -13.58
C LYS A 291 8.78 12.69 -14.91
N ALA A 292 9.80 11.85 -15.01
CA ALA A 292 10.57 11.66 -16.26
C ALA A 292 10.13 10.41 -17.03
N ALA A 293 9.02 9.82 -16.64
CA ALA A 293 8.37 8.69 -17.31
C ALA A 293 6.88 8.67 -16.92
N LYS A 294 6.06 7.92 -17.63
CA LYS A 294 4.67 7.69 -17.23
C LYS A 294 4.62 6.99 -15.87
N ASN A 295 5.34 5.87 -15.74
CA ASN A 295 5.54 5.16 -14.47
C ASN A 295 6.97 4.63 -14.37
N ILE A 296 7.47 4.54 -13.15
CA ILE A 296 8.68 3.82 -12.81
C ILE A 296 8.32 2.87 -11.67
N GLY A 297 8.71 1.60 -11.78
CA GLY A 297 8.53 0.62 -10.72
C GLY A 297 9.85 -0.06 -10.41
N VAL A 298 10.08 -0.36 -9.12
CA VAL A 298 11.25 -1.11 -8.65
C VAL A 298 10.82 -2.14 -7.62
N VAL A 299 11.29 -3.38 -7.77
CA VAL A 299 11.12 -4.46 -6.80
C VAL A 299 12.49 -4.99 -6.41
N VAL A 300 12.75 -5.08 -5.11
CA VAL A 300 13.92 -5.75 -4.53
C VAL A 300 13.45 -6.95 -3.72
N MET A 301 13.85 -8.15 -4.14
CA MET A 301 13.40 -9.43 -3.58
C MET A 301 14.58 -10.32 -3.18
N ASP A 302 14.50 -10.97 -2.01
CA ASP A 302 15.41 -12.06 -1.68
C ASP A 302 15.00 -13.33 -2.44
N PRO A 303 15.82 -13.82 -3.38
CA PRO A 303 15.47 -14.97 -4.20
C PRO A 303 15.41 -16.28 -3.40
N ASN A 304 15.96 -16.33 -2.20
CA ASN A 304 16.12 -17.57 -1.44
C ASN A 304 14.94 -17.89 -0.50
N ASN A 305 14.06 -16.91 -0.28
CA ASN A 305 12.94 -17.09 0.65
C ASN A 305 11.64 -16.41 0.20
N GLY A 306 11.67 -15.53 -0.82
CA GLY A 306 10.51 -14.80 -1.32
C GLY A 306 10.20 -13.49 -0.59
N GLU A 307 11.02 -13.05 0.38
CA GLU A 307 10.85 -11.78 1.05
C GLU A 307 10.97 -10.60 0.08
N ILE A 308 9.99 -9.71 0.07
CA ILE A 308 10.11 -8.40 -0.56
C ILE A 308 10.87 -7.49 0.41
N LEU A 309 12.09 -7.11 0.04
CA LEU A 309 12.96 -6.24 0.85
C LEU A 309 12.64 -4.77 0.68
N GLY A 310 12.13 -4.41 -0.49
CA GLY A 310 11.67 -3.08 -0.84
C GLY A 310 10.92 -3.09 -2.17
N MET A 311 9.98 -2.17 -2.31
CA MET A 311 9.17 -2.00 -3.51
C MET A 311 8.70 -0.55 -3.55
N ASP A 312 8.86 0.13 -4.67
CA ASP A 312 8.42 1.52 -4.83
C ASP A 312 8.01 1.79 -6.28
N SER A 313 7.17 2.79 -6.46
CA SER A 313 6.80 3.33 -7.76
C SER A 313 7.10 4.83 -7.85
N SER A 314 6.74 5.48 -8.94
CA SER A 314 6.98 6.93 -9.11
C SER A 314 5.86 7.83 -8.57
N ASP A 315 4.77 7.28 -8.07
CA ASP A 315 3.64 8.04 -7.54
C ASP A 315 3.66 8.05 -6.00
N TRP A 316 4.20 9.14 -5.42
CA TRP A 316 4.42 9.22 -3.98
C TRP A 316 3.40 10.17 -3.33
N TYR A 317 2.44 9.62 -2.61
CA TYR A 317 1.48 10.37 -1.82
C TYR A 317 1.83 10.32 -0.32
N ASP A 318 1.46 11.38 0.41
CA ASP A 318 1.64 11.41 1.87
C ASP A 318 0.57 10.55 2.55
N LEU A 319 1.00 9.50 3.25
CA LEU A 319 0.13 8.59 4.00
C LEU A 319 -0.68 9.30 5.10
N ASN A 320 -0.19 10.43 5.62
CA ASN A 320 -0.93 11.25 6.59
C ASN A 320 -1.97 12.17 5.92
N ASN A 321 -1.84 12.41 4.60
CA ASN A 321 -2.80 13.18 3.79
C ASN A 321 -3.04 12.52 2.42
N PRO A 322 -3.55 11.28 2.37
CA PRO A 322 -3.56 10.47 1.15
C PRO A 322 -4.51 10.99 0.05
N ARG A 323 -5.34 11.98 0.36
CA ARG A 323 -6.28 12.60 -0.59
C ARG A 323 -5.75 13.87 -1.23
N ASP A 324 -4.51 14.25 -0.96
CA ASP A 324 -3.88 15.42 -1.55
C ASP A 324 -3.42 15.12 -2.98
N LEU A 325 -4.10 15.72 -3.96
CA LEU A 325 -3.78 15.63 -5.38
C LEU A 325 -2.79 16.70 -5.85
N THR A 326 -2.43 17.66 -5.01
CA THR A 326 -1.56 18.79 -5.40
C THR A 326 -0.16 18.40 -5.86
N PRO A 327 0.45 17.25 -5.40
CA PRO A 327 1.71 16.78 -5.96
C PRO A 327 1.62 16.28 -7.41
N PHE A 328 0.41 15.95 -7.90
CA PHE A 328 0.19 15.29 -9.19
C PHE A 328 -0.50 16.20 -10.21
N TYR A 329 -1.42 17.06 -9.75
CA TYR A 329 -2.26 17.90 -10.58
C TYR A 329 -2.15 19.38 -10.18
N SER A 330 -2.36 20.30 -11.13
CA SER A 330 -2.50 21.73 -10.81
C SER A 330 -3.80 22.00 -10.08
N GLN A 331 -3.85 23.10 -9.35
CA GLN A 331 -5.10 23.52 -8.69
C GLN A 331 -6.25 23.71 -9.68
N GLU A 332 -5.96 24.20 -10.90
CA GLU A 332 -6.97 24.36 -11.95
C GLU A 332 -7.53 23.02 -12.43
N GLU A 333 -6.69 22.00 -12.56
CA GLU A 333 -7.10 20.63 -12.91
C GLU A 333 -7.94 20.03 -11.78
N ILE A 334 -7.51 20.16 -10.53
CA ILE A 334 -8.24 19.66 -9.35
C ILE A 334 -9.63 20.32 -9.24
N ASP A 335 -9.69 21.64 -9.39
CA ASP A 335 -10.95 22.40 -9.30
C ASP A 335 -11.92 22.08 -10.46
N ALA A 336 -11.40 21.57 -11.59
CA ALA A 336 -12.19 21.13 -12.73
C ALA A 336 -12.75 19.72 -12.61
N MET A 337 -12.17 18.88 -11.73
CA MET A 337 -12.60 17.49 -11.53
C MET A 337 -13.96 17.41 -10.85
N ASN A 338 -14.82 16.53 -11.34
CA ASN A 338 -16.00 16.10 -10.58
C ASN A 338 -15.65 15.00 -9.57
N ASP A 339 -16.59 14.59 -8.73
CA ASP A 339 -16.36 13.59 -7.66
C ASP A 339 -15.85 12.25 -8.20
N ASN A 340 -16.31 11.79 -9.37
CA ASN A 340 -15.86 10.54 -9.98
C ASN A 340 -14.44 10.67 -10.50
N GLU A 341 -14.12 11.75 -11.23
CA GLU A 341 -12.77 12.03 -11.73
C GLU A 341 -11.77 12.18 -10.58
N THR A 342 -12.17 12.81 -9.48
CA THR A 342 -11.36 12.90 -8.26
C THR A 342 -11.08 11.52 -7.68
N MET A 343 -12.10 10.65 -7.60
CA MET A 343 -11.92 9.30 -7.07
C MET A 343 -11.08 8.41 -8.01
N GLU A 344 -11.21 8.55 -9.31
CA GLU A 344 -10.36 7.87 -10.30
C GLU A 344 -8.90 8.31 -10.16
N ALA A 345 -8.64 9.63 -10.06
CA ALA A 345 -7.30 10.16 -9.84
C ALA A 345 -6.68 9.66 -8.52
N LEU A 346 -7.46 9.66 -7.42
CA LEU A 346 -7.00 9.14 -6.14
C LEU A 346 -6.72 7.64 -6.20
N SER A 347 -7.60 6.86 -6.81
CA SER A 347 -7.44 5.41 -6.94
C SER A 347 -6.19 5.07 -7.77
N ALA A 348 -5.87 5.88 -8.78
CA ALA A 348 -4.67 5.70 -9.60
C ALA A 348 -3.38 5.88 -8.80
N ILE A 349 -3.31 6.89 -7.91
CA ILE A 349 -2.12 7.14 -7.08
C ILE A 349 -2.01 6.20 -5.87
N TRP A 350 -3.11 5.59 -5.41
CA TRP A 350 -3.09 4.63 -4.30
C TRP A 350 -2.75 3.20 -4.73
N LYS A 351 -2.80 2.96 -6.04
CA LYS A 351 -2.58 1.64 -6.64
C LYS A 351 -1.10 1.27 -6.61
N ASN A 352 -0.76 0.10 -6.07
CA ASN A 352 0.61 -0.39 -6.13
C ASN A 352 0.93 -0.90 -7.54
N TYR A 353 1.63 -0.07 -8.32
CA TYR A 353 2.02 -0.35 -9.70
C TYR A 353 2.73 -1.70 -9.87
N CYS A 354 3.58 -2.09 -8.92
CA CYS A 354 4.40 -3.29 -9.04
C CYS A 354 3.63 -4.62 -8.97
N ILE A 355 2.41 -4.60 -8.41
CA ILE A 355 1.57 -5.80 -8.27
C ILE A 355 0.26 -5.73 -9.05
N SER A 356 -0.22 -4.51 -9.35
CA SER A 356 -1.56 -4.30 -9.92
C SER A 356 -1.54 -3.99 -11.41
N ASP A 357 -0.40 -3.58 -11.98
CA ASP A 357 -0.28 -3.27 -13.40
C ASP A 357 0.41 -4.40 -14.15
N ALA A 358 -0.32 -4.93 -15.14
CA ALA A 358 0.17 -6.00 -15.99
C ALA A 358 0.69 -5.41 -17.32
N TYR A 359 1.86 -5.85 -17.75
CA TYR A 359 2.54 -5.36 -18.94
C TYR A 359 3.23 -6.51 -19.68
N GLU A 360 3.56 -6.32 -20.95
CA GLU A 360 4.33 -7.30 -21.71
C GLU A 360 5.79 -7.32 -21.23
N PRO A 361 6.32 -8.46 -20.70
CA PRO A 361 7.64 -8.52 -20.08
C PRO A 361 8.79 -8.27 -21.05
N GLY A 362 8.57 -8.42 -22.35
CA GLY A 362 9.61 -8.31 -23.35
C GLY A 362 10.75 -9.29 -23.10
N SER A 363 11.96 -8.88 -23.42
CA SER A 363 13.13 -9.76 -23.37
C SER A 363 13.52 -10.27 -21.95
N THR A 364 12.92 -9.75 -20.87
CA THR A 364 13.13 -10.31 -19.53
C THR A 364 12.51 -11.71 -19.36
N ALA A 365 11.58 -12.10 -20.25
CA ALA A 365 11.00 -13.44 -20.28
C ALA A 365 11.91 -14.51 -20.92
N LYS A 366 12.89 -14.10 -21.72
CA LYS A 366 13.73 -15.03 -22.50
C LYS A 366 14.49 -16.07 -21.65
N PRO A 367 15.07 -15.71 -20.48
CA PRO A 367 15.78 -16.66 -19.65
C PRO A 367 14.92 -17.85 -19.23
N MET A 368 13.65 -17.62 -18.83
CA MET A 368 12.72 -18.68 -18.44
C MET A 368 12.44 -19.63 -19.62
N ASN A 369 12.26 -19.07 -20.82
CA ASN A 369 11.99 -19.85 -22.02
C ASN A 369 13.20 -20.68 -22.47
N VAL A 370 14.42 -20.15 -22.36
CA VAL A 370 15.65 -20.91 -22.61
C VAL A 370 15.80 -22.04 -21.59
N ALA A 371 15.58 -21.76 -20.30
CA ALA A 371 15.63 -22.77 -19.26
C ALA A 371 14.59 -23.89 -19.44
N ALA A 372 13.36 -23.51 -19.88
CA ALA A 372 12.34 -24.48 -20.26
C ALA A 372 12.78 -25.39 -21.39
N ALA A 373 13.39 -24.84 -22.43
CA ALA A 373 13.88 -25.62 -23.58
C ALA A 373 15.02 -26.59 -23.19
N TYR A 374 15.91 -26.20 -22.26
CA TYR A 374 16.87 -27.10 -21.66
C TYR A 374 16.19 -28.18 -20.81
N SER A 375 15.19 -27.84 -20.03
CA SER A 375 14.43 -28.79 -19.20
C SER A 375 13.68 -29.83 -20.02
N LEU A 376 13.36 -29.51 -21.27
CA LEU A 376 12.70 -30.39 -22.24
C LEU A 376 13.68 -31.21 -23.08
N ASP A 377 15.01 -31.02 -22.91
CA ASP A 377 16.05 -31.61 -23.75
C ASP A 377 15.86 -31.32 -25.25
N VAL A 378 15.16 -30.24 -25.63
CA VAL A 378 14.99 -29.85 -27.04
C VAL A 378 16.15 -28.96 -27.55
N ILE A 379 16.98 -28.45 -26.64
CA ILE A 379 18.26 -27.77 -26.90
C ILE A 379 19.33 -28.21 -25.95
N ASP A 380 20.57 -28.07 -26.37
CA ASP A 380 21.79 -28.26 -25.57
C ASP A 380 22.82 -27.16 -25.88
N ASP A 381 24.02 -27.20 -25.27
CA ASP A 381 25.06 -26.18 -25.45
C ASP A 381 25.65 -26.16 -26.87
N ASN A 382 25.44 -27.22 -27.65
CA ASN A 382 25.91 -27.34 -29.03
C ASN A 382 24.83 -26.96 -30.06
N THR A 383 23.60 -26.69 -29.60
CA THR A 383 22.51 -26.27 -30.46
C THR A 383 22.80 -24.88 -31.01
N LEU A 384 22.72 -24.74 -32.33
CA LEU A 384 23.01 -23.48 -33.03
C LEU A 384 21.70 -22.87 -33.59
N PHE A 385 21.60 -21.56 -33.49
CA PHE A 385 20.50 -20.75 -34.01
C PHE A 385 21.08 -19.73 -34.97
N ASP A 386 20.47 -19.59 -36.17
CA ASP A 386 20.89 -18.62 -37.15
C ASP A 386 19.95 -17.43 -37.19
N CYS A 387 20.49 -16.22 -37.06
CA CYS A 387 19.70 -14.99 -37.03
C CYS A 387 20.06 -14.16 -38.29
N GLU A 388 19.19 -14.19 -39.28
CA GLU A 388 19.26 -13.32 -40.48
C GLU A 388 18.66 -11.91 -40.28
N GLY A 389 18.35 -11.54 -39.00
CA GLY A 389 17.68 -10.30 -38.63
C GLY A 389 16.15 -10.40 -38.54
N PHE A 390 15.56 -11.48 -39.00
CA PHE A 390 14.12 -11.73 -38.94
C PHE A 390 13.83 -13.24 -39.02
N GLU A 391 12.59 -13.60 -38.72
CA GLU A 391 12.01 -14.92 -39.01
C GLU A 391 10.69 -14.76 -39.76
N THR A 392 10.37 -15.73 -40.65
CA THR A 392 9.06 -15.76 -41.32
C THR A 392 8.20 -16.84 -40.73
N ILE A 393 7.19 -16.45 -39.96
CA ILE A 393 6.28 -17.35 -39.25
C ILE A 393 4.87 -17.20 -39.83
N ALA A 394 4.28 -18.30 -40.26
CA ALA A 394 2.93 -18.32 -40.87
C ALA A 394 2.76 -17.27 -42.03
N GLY A 395 3.85 -16.97 -42.75
CA GLY A 395 3.85 -16.00 -43.83
C GLY A 395 4.07 -14.53 -43.41
N GLN A 396 4.23 -14.28 -42.09
CA GLN A 396 4.52 -12.96 -41.55
C GLN A 396 6.02 -12.82 -41.22
N MET A 397 6.62 -11.68 -41.58
CA MET A 397 7.98 -11.35 -41.19
C MET A 397 7.99 -10.75 -39.78
N ILE A 398 8.65 -11.40 -38.81
CA ILE A 398 8.87 -10.91 -37.47
C ILE A 398 10.35 -10.53 -37.31
N ARG A 399 10.62 -9.26 -37.03
CA ARG A 399 11.98 -8.71 -36.99
C ARG A 399 12.69 -9.00 -35.69
N CYS A 400 13.97 -9.28 -35.77
CA CYS A 400 14.88 -9.23 -34.63
C CYS A 400 15.31 -7.79 -34.31
N GLY A 401 15.74 -7.50 -33.11
CA GLY A 401 16.29 -6.18 -32.76
C GLY A 401 17.52 -5.76 -33.56
N ALA A 402 18.24 -6.71 -34.13
CA ALA A 402 19.39 -6.46 -34.98
C ALA A 402 19.01 -5.99 -36.39
N TYR A 403 17.73 -6.12 -36.82
CA TYR A 403 17.31 -5.77 -38.19
C TYR A 403 17.56 -4.27 -38.49
N PRO A 404 18.11 -3.90 -39.68
CA PRO A 404 18.42 -4.73 -40.85
C PRO A 404 19.74 -5.53 -40.77
N GLY A 405 20.51 -5.41 -39.72
CA GLY A 405 21.66 -6.28 -39.43
C GLY A 405 21.26 -7.69 -38.99
N THR A 406 22.22 -8.49 -38.61
CA THR A 406 22.07 -9.87 -38.19
C THR A 406 22.93 -10.17 -36.94
N HIS A 407 22.54 -11.17 -36.13
CA HIS A 407 23.44 -11.73 -35.13
C HIS A 407 24.25 -12.93 -35.64
N GLY A 408 23.88 -13.48 -36.81
CA GLY A 408 24.51 -14.67 -37.36
C GLY A 408 24.21 -15.94 -36.54
N VAL A 409 25.14 -16.89 -36.62
CA VAL A 409 25.02 -18.17 -35.92
C VAL A 409 25.40 -18.03 -34.44
N GLN A 410 24.52 -18.46 -33.52
CA GLN A 410 24.60 -18.24 -32.10
C GLN A 410 24.34 -19.54 -31.33
N THR A 411 24.98 -19.68 -30.18
CA THR A 411 24.63 -20.65 -29.12
C THR A 411 23.44 -20.14 -28.28
N PRO A 412 22.79 -20.97 -27.44
CA PRO A 412 21.77 -20.50 -26.51
C PRO A 412 22.24 -19.35 -25.60
N ALA A 413 23.50 -19.40 -25.14
CA ALA A 413 24.12 -18.34 -24.37
C ALA A 413 24.19 -17.01 -25.15
N ASP A 414 24.59 -17.07 -26.42
CA ASP A 414 24.66 -15.88 -27.27
C ASP A 414 23.27 -15.33 -27.59
N VAL A 415 22.26 -16.18 -27.74
CA VAL A 415 20.86 -15.73 -27.91
C VAL A 415 20.40 -14.89 -26.74
N LEU A 416 20.75 -15.27 -25.50
CA LEU A 416 20.43 -14.46 -24.30
C LEU A 416 21.30 -13.20 -24.23
N LYS A 417 22.60 -13.32 -24.47
CA LYS A 417 23.60 -12.25 -24.44
C LYS A 417 23.24 -11.11 -25.40
N ASN A 418 22.93 -11.46 -26.66
CA ASN A 418 22.55 -10.53 -27.70
C ASN A 418 21.05 -10.17 -27.68
N SER A 419 20.29 -10.77 -26.77
CA SER A 419 18.83 -10.62 -26.73
C SER A 419 18.12 -10.92 -28.06
N CYS A 420 18.56 -11.98 -28.78
CA CYS A 420 18.14 -12.31 -30.13
C CYS A 420 16.70 -12.83 -30.21
N ASN A 421 15.79 -12.12 -30.89
CA ASN A 421 14.40 -12.58 -31.08
C ASN A 421 14.33 -13.77 -32.06
N ALA A 422 15.12 -13.75 -33.14
CA ALA A 422 15.13 -14.85 -34.11
C ALA A 422 15.53 -16.18 -33.45
N GLY A 423 16.60 -16.19 -32.66
CA GLY A 423 16.97 -17.38 -31.88
C GLY A 423 15.87 -17.85 -30.93
N MET A 424 15.18 -16.91 -30.25
CA MET A 424 14.06 -17.28 -29.38
C MET A 424 12.88 -17.88 -30.14
N MET A 425 12.51 -17.35 -31.30
CA MET A 425 11.45 -17.95 -32.15
C MET A 425 11.80 -19.39 -32.58
N GLN A 426 13.05 -19.64 -32.94
CA GLN A 426 13.53 -21.00 -33.27
C GLN A 426 13.50 -21.91 -32.05
N ILE A 427 13.83 -21.42 -30.83
CA ILE A 427 13.69 -22.16 -29.58
C ILE A 427 12.21 -22.50 -29.33
N GLY A 428 11.30 -21.54 -29.48
CA GLY A 428 9.86 -21.77 -29.30
C GLY A 428 9.29 -22.81 -30.27
N GLN A 429 9.73 -22.78 -31.53
CA GLN A 429 9.34 -23.81 -32.51
C GLN A 429 9.79 -25.23 -32.09
N LYS A 430 10.97 -25.35 -31.46
CA LYS A 430 11.44 -26.63 -30.92
C LYS A 430 10.64 -27.10 -29.70
N MET A 431 10.20 -26.17 -28.86
CA MET A 431 9.37 -26.47 -27.68
C MET A 431 7.94 -26.85 -28.09
N GLY A 432 7.36 -26.10 -29.01
CA GLY A 432 5.94 -26.20 -29.37
C GLY A 432 5.01 -25.55 -28.35
N ALA A 433 3.78 -25.24 -28.78
CA ALA A 433 2.81 -24.45 -28.02
C ALA A 433 2.43 -25.07 -26.67
N ALA A 434 2.14 -26.37 -26.63
CA ALA A 434 1.71 -27.05 -25.39
C ALA A 434 2.78 -26.98 -24.28
N GLU A 435 4.03 -27.25 -24.62
CA GLU A 435 5.13 -27.20 -23.64
C GLU A 435 5.47 -25.77 -23.25
N PHE A 436 5.35 -24.81 -24.17
CA PHE A 436 5.54 -23.40 -23.87
C PHE A 436 4.51 -22.93 -22.82
N LEU A 437 3.22 -23.20 -23.03
CA LEU A 437 2.15 -22.87 -22.08
C LEU A 437 2.34 -23.56 -20.73
N ARG A 438 2.73 -24.84 -20.73
CA ARG A 438 3.02 -25.58 -19.51
C ARG A 438 4.12 -24.92 -18.69
N TYR A 439 5.19 -24.41 -19.34
CA TYR A 439 6.26 -23.72 -18.63
C TYR A 439 5.89 -22.29 -18.20
N GLN A 440 5.00 -21.61 -18.92
CA GLN A 440 4.41 -20.36 -18.41
C GLN A 440 3.71 -20.58 -17.07
N ASP A 441 2.90 -21.65 -16.96
CA ASP A 441 2.24 -22.02 -15.69
C ASP A 441 3.26 -22.45 -14.61
N ILE A 442 4.30 -23.22 -14.97
CA ILE A 442 5.36 -23.61 -14.03
C ILE A 442 6.07 -22.38 -13.46
N PHE A 443 6.31 -21.34 -14.26
CA PHE A 443 6.88 -20.07 -13.81
C PHE A 443 5.87 -19.13 -13.13
N GLY A 444 4.57 -19.51 -13.09
CA GLY A 444 3.51 -18.80 -12.37
C GLY A 444 2.84 -17.68 -13.14
N PHE A 445 3.08 -17.57 -14.45
CA PHE A 445 2.43 -16.56 -15.27
C PHE A 445 0.95 -16.92 -15.51
N GLY A 446 0.07 -15.90 -15.49
CA GLY A 446 -1.37 -16.05 -15.59
C GLY A 446 -2.07 -16.48 -14.28
N SER A 447 -1.34 -16.52 -13.17
CA SER A 447 -1.87 -16.84 -11.84
C SER A 447 -1.38 -15.84 -10.83
N LEU A 448 -2.17 -15.54 -9.77
CA LEU A 448 -1.71 -14.72 -8.66
C LEU A 448 -0.48 -15.37 -8.00
N THR A 449 0.50 -14.58 -7.61
CA THR A 449 1.63 -15.05 -6.80
C THR A 449 1.20 -15.38 -5.38
N GLY A 450 0.09 -14.78 -4.93
CA GLY A 450 -0.40 -14.88 -3.57
C GLY A 450 0.39 -14.00 -2.60
N ILE A 451 1.00 -12.92 -3.11
CA ILE A 451 1.60 -11.90 -2.23
C ILE A 451 0.54 -11.36 -1.27
N ASP A 452 0.93 -11.14 -0.03
CA ASP A 452 0.06 -10.67 1.06
C ASP A 452 -0.20 -9.15 1.00
N LEU A 453 -0.65 -8.71 -0.18
CA LEU A 453 -1.09 -7.34 -0.49
C LEU A 453 -2.38 -7.38 -1.32
N PRO A 454 -3.28 -6.41 -1.17
CA PRO A 454 -4.50 -6.33 -1.97
C PRO A 454 -4.22 -5.80 -3.38
N GLY A 455 -5.07 -6.15 -4.34
CA GLY A 455 -5.04 -5.58 -5.68
C GLY A 455 -4.03 -6.22 -6.64
N GLU A 456 -3.55 -7.45 -6.36
CA GLU A 456 -2.67 -8.18 -7.28
C GLU A 456 -3.42 -8.57 -8.56
N ALA A 457 -2.83 -8.26 -9.73
CA ALA A 457 -3.36 -8.64 -11.04
C ALA A 457 -2.82 -9.99 -11.51
N TYR A 458 -3.65 -10.73 -12.25
CA TYR A 458 -3.30 -12.06 -12.81
C TYR A 458 -2.31 -11.99 -13.96
N GLY A 459 -2.34 -10.91 -14.76
CA GLY A 459 -1.77 -10.92 -16.09
C GLY A 459 -2.62 -11.76 -17.07
N LEU A 460 -2.37 -11.61 -18.36
CA LEU A 460 -3.03 -12.40 -19.39
C LEU A 460 -2.03 -13.31 -20.10
N VAL A 461 -2.39 -14.58 -20.24
CA VAL A 461 -1.63 -15.57 -21.01
C VAL A 461 -2.53 -16.26 -22.04
N HIS A 462 -1.93 -16.75 -23.11
CA HIS A 462 -2.65 -17.53 -24.12
C HIS A 462 -3.12 -18.88 -23.55
N THR A 463 -4.17 -19.42 -24.15
CA THR A 463 -4.62 -20.80 -23.96
C THR A 463 -4.21 -21.65 -25.15
N GLU A 464 -4.39 -22.97 -25.07
CA GLU A 464 -4.14 -23.86 -26.21
C GLU A 464 -4.94 -23.45 -27.46
N ASP A 465 -6.15 -22.94 -27.28
CA ASP A 465 -7.04 -22.52 -28.39
C ASP A 465 -6.59 -21.19 -29.02
N THR A 466 -5.87 -20.33 -28.28
CA THR A 466 -5.44 -19.01 -28.76
C THR A 466 -3.96 -18.97 -29.12
N MET A 467 -3.18 -20.01 -28.81
CA MET A 467 -1.74 -20.08 -29.11
C MET A 467 -1.48 -20.59 -30.52
N GLY A 468 -1.55 -19.69 -31.50
CA GLY A 468 -1.14 -19.98 -32.87
C GLY A 468 0.39 -19.90 -33.06
N PRO A 469 0.89 -20.20 -34.28
CA PRO A 469 2.32 -20.13 -34.56
C PRO A 469 2.94 -18.74 -34.37
N THR A 470 2.20 -17.68 -34.69
CA THR A 470 2.65 -16.27 -34.52
C THR A 470 2.69 -15.90 -33.06
N GLU A 471 1.63 -16.22 -32.30
CA GLU A 471 1.50 -15.99 -30.88
C GLU A 471 2.63 -16.71 -30.11
N LEU A 472 2.88 -17.98 -30.44
CA LEU A 472 4.01 -18.73 -29.85
C LEU A 472 5.34 -18.00 -30.15
N ALA A 473 5.58 -17.61 -31.40
CA ALA A 473 6.82 -16.94 -31.77
C ALA A 473 7.03 -15.64 -30.99
N THR A 474 6.01 -14.77 -30.90
CA THR A 474 6.09 -13.51 -30.17
C THR A 474 6.18 -13.71 -28.67
N SER A 475 5.46 -14.69 -28.12
CA SER A 475 5.51 -14.99 -26.69
C SER A 475 6.88 -15.48 -26.21
N THR A 476 7.68 -16.11 -27.08
CA THR A 476 9.04 -16.55 -26.70
C THR A 476 9.99 -15.41 -26.35
N PHE A 477 9.75 -14.21 -26.87
CA PHE A 477 10.53 -13.01 -26.50
C PHE A 477 9.71 -11.99 -25.67
N GLY A 478 8.58 -12.44 -25.09
CA GLY A 478 7.83 -11.70 -24.08
C GLY A 478 6.82 -10.70 -24.62
N GLN A 479 6.25 -10.94 -25.81
CA GLN A 479 5.16 -10.14 -26.38
C GLN A 479 3.91 -11.01 -26.60
N GLY A 480 2.72 -10.41 -26.54
CA GLY A 480 1.45 -11.10 -26.72
C GLY A 480 0.87 -11.72 -25.44
N TYR A 481 1.48 -11.50 -24.29
CA TYR A 481 0.95 -11.83 -22.96
C TYR A 481 1.43 -10.82 -21.95
N THR A 482 0.78 -10.71 -20.80
CA THR A 482 1.13 -9.73 -19.77
C THR A 482 1.43 -10.39 -18.42
N VAL A 483 2.29 -9.75 -17.64
CA VAL A 483 2.70 -10.16 -16.29
C VAL A 483 2.84 -8.94 -15.40
N THR A 484 2.73 -9.10 -14.08
CA THR A 484 3.08 -8.05 -13.13
C THR A 484 4.58 -8.09 -12.79
N MET A 485 5.10 -7.02 -12.19
CA MET A 485 6.50 -6.99 -11.77
C MET A 485 6.81 -8.06 -10.73
N VAL A 486 5.90 -8.30 -9.79
CA VAL A 486 6.10 -9.33 -8.75
C VAL A 486 6.10 -10.74 -9.35
N GLN A 487 5.23 -11.03 -10.32
CA GLN A 487 5.26 -12.32 -11.06
C GLN A 487 6.61 -12.52 -11.75
N GLN A 488 7.09 -11.50 -12.47
CA GLN A 488 8.36 -11.57 -13.18
C GLN A 488 9.56 -11.73 -12.22
N ALA A 489 9.55 -10.99 -11.11
CA ALA A 489 10.59 -11.09 -10.08
C ALA A 489 10.63 -12.47 -9.41
N ALA A 490 9.46 -13.05 -9.08
CA ALA A 490 9.36 -14.37 -8.48
C ALA A 490 9.81 -15.49 -9.46
N ALA A 491 9.35 -15.42 -10.72
CA ALA A 491 9.77 -16.36 -11.76
C ALA A 491 11.29 -16.32 -12.00
N PHE A 492 11.86 -15.11 -12.11
CA PHE A 492 13.28 -14.92 -12.30
C PHE A 492 14.10 -15.35 -11.07
N SER A 493 13.61 -15.08 -9.86
CA SER A 493 14.22 -15.55 -8.61
C SER A 493 14.33 -17.07 -8.58
N SER A 494 13.27 -17.77 -8.99
CA SER A 494 13.30 -19.23 -9.05
C SER A 494 14.31 -19.75 -10.06
N LEU A 495 14.55 -19.03 -11.14
CA LEU A 495 15.51 -19.42 -12.16
C LEU A 495 16.96 -19.41 -11.67
N ILE A 496 17.30 -18.54 -10.69
CA ILE A 496 18.70 -18.31 -10.29
C ILE A 496 19.03 -18.83 -8.88
N ASN A 497 18.07 -19.41 -8.17
CA ASN A 497 18.21 -19.91 -6.79
C ASN A 497 18.19 -21.45 -6.67
N GLY A 498 18.45 -22.19 -7.75
CA GLY A 498 18.39 -23.65 -7.79
C GLY A 498 17.03 -24.19 -8.24
N GLY A 499 16.16 -23.37 -8.79
CA GLY A 499 14.84 -23.74 -9.31
C GLY A 499 13.70 -23.63 -8.31
N ASN A 500 13.89 -23.01 -7.16
CA ASN A 500 12.91 -22.95 -6.09
C ASN A 500 12.01 -21.72 -6.24
N TYR A 501 10.72 -21.92 -6.54
CA TYR A 501 9.74 -20.84 -6.60
C TYR A 501 9.12 -20.61 -5.22
N TYR A 502 9.54 -19.54 -4.56
CA TYR A 502 8.96 -19.09 -3.30
C TYR A 502 7.82 -18.11 -3.54
N GLN A 503 6.78 -18.21 -2.71
CA GLN A 503 5.71 -17.23 -2.68
C GLN A 503 6.25 -15.88 -2.20
N PRO A 504 6.11 -14.79 -3.00
CA PRO A 504 6.46 -13.45 -2.53
C PRO A 504 5.62 -13.04 -1.32
N HIS A 505 6.23 -12.34 -0.35
CA HIS A 505 5.51 -11.87 0.83
C HIS A 505 6.16 -10.66 1.46
N VAL A 506 5.36 -9.88 2.18
CA VAL A 506 5.77 -8.66 2.91
C VAL A 506 5.63 -8.78 4.43
N MET A 507 4.86 -9.74 4.95
CA MET A 507 4.77 -10.00 6.39
C MET A 507 5.87 -10.98 6.82
N LYS A 508 6.60 -10.61 7.87
CA LYS A 508 7.63 -11.44 8.51
C LYS A 508 7.09 -12.10 9.77
N THR A 509 6.57 -11.32 10.70
CA THR A 509 5.98 -11.83 11.95
C THR A 509 4.81 -10.95 12.38
N ILE A 510 3.87 -11.57 13.11
CA ILE A 510 2.83 -10.87 13.85
C ILE A 510 3.18 -10.98 15.33
N THR A 511 3.16 -9.85 16.04
CA THR A 511 3.38 -9.81 17.49
C THR A 511 2.15 -9.27 18.22
N ASP A 512 1.98 -9.64 19.47
CA ASP A 512 0.99 -9.01 20.33
C ASP A 512 1.46 -7.63 20.85
N SER A 513 0.63 -6.97 21.64
CA SER A 513 0.94 -5.67 22.24
C SER A 513 2.13 -5.67 23.19
N THR A 514 2.57 -6.84 23.66
CA THR A 514 3.76 -7.01 24.52
C THR A 514 5.04 -7.24 23.72
N GLY A 515 4.93 -7.43 22.40
CA GLY A 515 6.02 -7.78 21.50
C GLY A 515 6.28 -9.29 21.39
N ALA A 516 5.47 -10.14 22.02
CA ALA A 516 5.58 -11.59 21.88
C ALA A 516 5.10 -12.03 20.48
N VAL A 517 5.89 -12.89 19.83
CA VAL A 517 5.56 -13.43 18.50
C VAL A 517 4.33 -14.35 18.62
N VAL A 518 3.30 -14.03 17.87
CA VAL A 518 2.05 -14.80 17.75
C VAL A 518 2.07 -15.68 16.52
N GLU A 519 2.66 -15.17 15.43
CA GLU A 519 2.76 -15.85 14.14
C GLU A 519 4.07 -15.47 13.46
N SER A 520 4.71 -16.42 12.78
CA SER A 520 5.89 -16.21 11.96
C SER A 520 5.62 -16.75 10.57
N ASN A 521 5.96 -15.97 9.55
CA ASN A 521 5.84 -16.40 8.17
C ASN A 521 7.12 -17.13 7.76
N GLU A 522 7.02 -18.45 7.61
CA GLU A 522 8.12 -19.25 7.09
C GLU A 522 8.10 -19.21 5.55
N PRO A 523 9.27 -19.22 4.88
CA PRO A 523 9.35 -19.23 3.43
C PRO A 523 8.52 -20.35 2.81
N ASN A 524 7.53 -20.01 1.99
CA ASN A 524 6.65 -20.96 1.34
C ASN A 524 7.22 -21.37 -0.03
N LEU A 525 7.86 -22.54 -0.11
CA LEU A 525 8.29 -23.15 -1.36
C LEU A 525 7.07 -23.74 -2.09
N VAL A 526 6.61 -23.06 -3.14
CA VAL A 526 5.42 -23.46 -3.90
C VAL A 526 5.71 -24.62 -4.86
N ARG A 527 6.84 -24.53 -5.60
CA ARG A 527 7.21 -25.52 -6.61
C ARG A 527 8.67 -25.39 -7.01
N GLN A 528 9.18 -26.40 -7.72
CA GLN A 528 10.43 -26.34 -8.44
C GLN A 528 10.18 -26.05 -9.91
N THR A 529 10.79 -25.00 -10.46
CA THR A 529 10.61 -24.58 -11.85
C THR A 529 11.57 -25.25 -12.80
N VAL A 530 12.83 -25.39 -12.40
CA VAL A 530 13.92 -26.03 -13.17
C VAL A 530 14.81 -26.82 -12.23
N SER A 531 15.72 -27.65 -12.76
CA SER A 531 16.76 -28.31 -11.95
C SER A 531 17.83 -27.31 -11.49
N ALA A 532 18.55 -27.66 -10.42
CA ALA A 532 19.65 -26.84 -9.92
C ALA A 532 20.75 -26.69 -11.00
N GLU A 533 21.02 -27.73 -11.80
CA GLU A 533 21.98 -27.68 -12.91
C GLU A 533 21.59 -26.65 -13.98
N ILE A 534 20.31 -26.60 -14.35
CA ILE A 534 19.80 -25.60 -15.30
C ILE A 534 19.87 -24.21 -14.68
N SER A 535 19.55 -24.08 -13.40
CA SER A 535 19.68 -22.81 -12.66
C SER A 535 21.11 -22.28 -12.68
N ASP A 536 22.11 -23.14 -12.41
CA ASP A 536 23.54 -22.80 -12.45
C ASP A 536 23.95 -22.33 -13.85
N LYS A 537 23.50 -23.06 -14.88
CA LYS A 537 23.71 -22.70 -16.28
C LYS A 537 23.12 -21.33 -16.62
N MET A 538 21.90 -21.05 -16.19
CA MET A 538 21.25 -19.76 -16.42
C MET A 538 21.98 -18.62 -15.71
N ARG A 539 22.47 -18.81 -14.48
CA ARG A 539 23.30 -17.80 -13.81
C ARG A 539 24.55 -17.46 -14.66
N SER A 540 25.22 -18.47 -15.18
CA SER A 540 26.40 -18.26 -16.05
C SER A 540 26.04 -17.52 -17.33
N PHE A 541 24.94 -17.86 -18.01
CA PHE A 541 24.52 -17.18 -19.23
C PHE A 541 24.13 -15.72 -18.95
N LEU A 542 23.40 -15.47 -17.86
CA LEU A 542 22.97 -14.15 -17.45
C LEU A 542 24.14 -13.28 -16.97
N GLN A 543 25.20 -13.87 -16.40
CA GLN A 543 26.45 -13.17 -16.14
C GLN A 543 27.06 -12.65 -17.44
N GLY A 544 27.09 -13.45 -18.49
CA GLY A 544 27.56 -13.03 -19.82
C GLY A 544 26.80 -11.84 -20.39
N VAL A 545 25.50 -11.72 -20.11
CA VAL A 545 24.69 -10.55 -20.53
C VAL A 545 25.23 -9.26 -19.90
N VAL A 546 25.65 -9.29 -18.63
CA VAL A 546 26.17 -8.11 -17.90
C VAL A 546 27.66 -7.89 -18.15
N THR A 547 28.43 -8.94 -18.41
CA THR A 547 29.88 -8.83 -18.61
C THR A 547 30.22 -8.20 -19.96
N ASP A 548 29.65 -8.73 -21.03
CA ASP A 548 29.95 -8.35 -22.41
C ASP A 548 28.74 -8.40 -23.38
N GLY A 549 27.51 -8.38 -22.82
CA GLY A 549 26.26 -8.40 -23.57
C GLY A 549 25.46 -7.11 -23.45
N SER A 550 24.16 -7.20 -23.67
CA SER A 550 23.23 -6.07 -23.68
C SER A 550 23.00 -5.41 -22.31
N GLY A 551 23.50 -6.00 -21.23
CA GLY A 551 23.30 -5.55 -19.85
C GLY A 551 24.52 -4.85 -19.21
N GLN A 552 25.54 -4.50 -20.00
CA GLN A 552 26.81 -3.95 -19.49
C GLN A 552 26.65 -2.68 -18.66
N SER A 553 25.70 -1.83 -18.99
CA SER A 553 25.46 -0.56 -18.26
C SER A 553 24.97 -0.76 -16.83
N ALA A 554 24.45 -1.95 -16.49
CA ALA A 554 24.04 -2.29 -15.13
C ALA A 554 25.21 -2.74 -14.25
N LYS A 555 26.41 -2.98 -14.80
CA LYS A 555 27.55 -3.53 -14.06
C LYS A 555 28.03 -2.59 -12.96
N VAL A 556 28.19 -3.11 -11.76
CA VAL A 556 28.86 -2.45 -10.63
C VAL A 556 30.29 -3.00 -10.52
N ALA A 557 31.28 -2.10 -10.46
CA ALA A 557 32.67 -2.48 -10.39
C ALA A 557 32.98 -3.29 -9.11
N GLY A 558 33.76 -4.35 -9.25
CA GLY A 558 34.17 -5.20 -8.12
C GLY A 558 33.16 -6.28 -7.72
N TYR A 559 32.02 -6.41 -8.41
CA TYR A 559 31.00 -7.42 -8.11
C TYR A 559 30.67 -8.28 -9.31
N THR A 560 30.40 -9.57 -9.05
CA THR A 560 29.83 -10.48 -10.05
C THR A 560 28.32 -10.26 -10.12
N MET A 561 27.81 -10.00 -11.31
CA MET A 561 26.40 -9.73 -11.55
C MET A 561 25.88 -10.47 -12.78
N GLY A 562 24.62 -10.87 -12.73
CA GLY A 562 23.88 -11.38 -13.87
C GLY A 562 22.57 -10.63 -14.05
N GLY A 563 22.01 -10.66 -15.25
CA GLY A 563 20.73 -9.99 -15.48
C GLY A 563 20.24 -10.07 -16.92
N LYS A 564 19.11 -9.41 -17.18
CA LYS A 564 18.52 -9.35 -18.51
C LYS A 564 17.84 -8.01 -18.75
N THR A 565 18.11 -7.42 -19.91
CA THR A 565 17.42 -6.24 -20.44
C THR A 565 16.06 -6.61 -20.99
N GLY A 566 15.09 -5.70 -20.85
CA GLY A 566 13.79 -5.77 -21.47
C GLY A 566 13.49 -4.51 -22.28
N THR A 567 12.81 -4.69 -23.39
CA THR A 567 12.23 -3.60 -24.20
C THR A 567 10.95 -4.17 -24.81
N ALA A 568 9.83 -3.54 -24.50
CA ALA A 568 8.52 -3.90 -25.03
C ALA A 568 7.88 -2.65 -25.66
N GLN A 569 7.52 -2.74 -26.93
CA GLN A 569 6.75 -1.67 -27.58
C GLN A 569 5.31 -1.77 -27.10
N LYS A 570 4.74 -0.67 -26.64
CA LYS A 570 3.36 -0.62 -26.18
C LYS A 570 2.35 -0.70 -27.33
N TYR A 571 1.16 -1.15 -27.01
CA TYR A 571 0.07 -1.22 -27.98
C TYR A 571 -0.63 0.17 -28.10
N PRO A 572 -1.14 0.56 -29.29
CA PRO A 572 -0.96 -0.10 -30.59
C PRO A 572 0.49 0.02 -31.10
N ARG A 573 1.00 -1.04 -31.73
CA ARG A 573 2.38 -1.05 -32.26
C ARG A 573 2.61 0.09 -33.24
N GLY A 574 3.84 0.66 -33.26
CA GLY A 574 4.18 1.79 -34.12
C GLY A 574 3.84 3.16 -33.56
N ASN A 575 3.36 3.25 -32.30
CA ASN A 575 3.06 4.52 -31.63
C ASN A 575 4.28 5.24 -31.03
N GLY A 576 5.49 4.65 -31.13
CA GLY A 576 6.71 5.20 -30.54
C GLY A 576 6.83 5.05 -29.02
N LYS A 577 5.86 4.41 -28.36
CA LYS A 577 5.83 4.23 -26.91
C LYS A 577 6.40 2.88 -26.49
N TYR A 578 7.26 2.90 -25.49
CA TYR A 578 7.97 1.72 -25.01
C TYR A 578 7.93 1.62 -23.48
N LEU A 579 8.05 0.39 -23.01
CA LEU A 579 8.42 0.05 -21.66
C LEU A 579 9.80 -0.58 -21.71
N VAL A 580 10.76 -0.01 -20.98
CA VAL A 580 12.11 -0.55 -20.86
C VAL A 580 12.35 -1.04 -19.46
N SER A 581 13.13 -2.12 -19.32
CA SER A 581 13.33 -2.75 -18.03
C SER A 581 14.70 -3.42 -17.93
N PHE A 582 15.13 -3.66 -16.70
CA PHE A 582 16.26 -4.52 -16.38
C PHE A 582 15.99 -5.29 -15.12
N ILE A 583 16.17 -6.62 -15.18
CA ILE A 583 16.16 -7.50 -14.01
C ILE A 583 17.55 -8.06 -13.79
N GLY A 584 18.08 -7.87 -12.59
CA GLY A 584 19.43 -8.30 -12.24
C GLY A 584 19.48 -9.05 -10.91
N PHE A 585 20.58 -9.74 -10.68
CA PHE A 585 20.91 -10.41 -9.43
C PHE A 585 22.41 -10.31 -9.14
N ALA A 586 22.75 -10.31 -7.87
CA ALA A 586 24.14 -10.27 -7.40
C ALA A 586 24.29 -10.87 -5.99
N PRO A 587 25.47 -11.45 -5.62
CA PRO A 587 26.49 -11.93 -6.54
C PRO A 587 26.04 -13.16 -7.34
N VAL A 588 26.74 -13.52 -8.40
CA VAL A 588 26.33 -14.63 -9.30
C VAL A 588 26.35 -15.98 -8.59
N GLU A 589 27.37 -16.24 -7.78
CA GLU A 589 27.60 -17.51 -7.10
C GLU A 589 26.54 -17.79 -6.03
N ASN A 590 26.12 -16.75 -5.31
CA ASN A 590 25.18 -16.86 -4.20
C ASN A 590 24.27 -15.60 -4.17
N PRO A 591 23.27 -15.53 -5.05
CA PRO A 591 22.41 -14.36 -5.17
C PRO A 591 21.77 -13.95 -3.85
N LYS A 592 21.95 -12.68 -3.46
CA LYS A 592 21.40 -12.10 -2.22
C LYS A 592 20.18 -11.27 -2.46
N ALA A 593 20.07 -10.69 -3.63
CA ALA A 593 18.92 -9.91 -4.04
C ALA A 593 18.70 -9.98 -5.56
N VAL A 594 17.46 -9.98 -5.95
CA VAL A 594 16.99 -9.66 -7.30
C VAL A 594 16.49 -8.23 -7.27
N VAL A 595 16.96 -7.39 -8.18
CA VAL A 595 16.48 -6.03 -8.38
C VAL A 595 15.86 -5.95 -9.77
N TYR A 596 14.60 -5.58 -9.83
CA TYR A 596 13.87 -5.40 -11.07
C TYR A 596 13.37 -3.96 -11.19
N ALA A 597 13.80 -3.25 -12.23
CA ALA A 597 13.35 -1.90 -12.53
C ALA A 597 12.67 -1.84 -13.89
N ILE A 598 11.59 -1.09 -13.95
CA ILE A 598 10.81 -0.75 -15.16
C ILE A 598 10.76 0.75 -15.29
N VAL A 599 10.86 1.25 -16.52
CA VAL A 599 10.57 2.62 -16.91
C VAL A 599 9.57 2.58 -18.07
N GLU A 600 8.34 3.00 -17.80
CA GLU A 600 7.24 3.02 -18.75
C GLU A 600 7.13 4.39 -19.41
N GLU A 601 7.14 4.43 -20.73
CA GLU A 601 7.06 5.65 -21.54
C GLU A 601 8.04 6.75 -21.03
N PRO A 602 9.36 6.47 -21.01
CA PRO A 602 10.34 7.45 -20.53
C PRO A 602 10.27 8.74 -21.37
N ASP A 603 10.43 9.88 -20.70
CA ASP A 603 10.39 11.21 -21.36
C ASP A 603 11.71 11.54 -22.04
N VAL A 604 12.03 10.74 -23.04
CA VAL A 604 13.21 10.87 -23.90
C VAL A 604 12.85 10.59 -25.35
N GLU A 605 13.68 11.09 -26.29
CA GLU A 605 13.47 10.89 -27.74
C GLU A 605 13.50 9.39 -28.11
N ASN A 606 14.46 8.63 -27.59
CA ASN A 606 14.56 7.18 -27.81
C ASN A 606 14.05 6.40 -26.61
N GLN A 607 12.76 6.15 -26.57
CA GLN A 607 12.13 5.40 -25.48
C GLN A 607 12.55 3.92 -25.41
N ALA A 608 13.05 3.34 -26.50
CA ALA A 608 13.45 1.93 -26.56
C ALA A 608 14.80 1.63 -25.89
N ASN A 609 15.44 2.62 -25.26
CA ASN A 609 16.76 2.48 -24.65
C ASN A 609 16.69 1.84 -23.26
N SER A 610 17.03 0.56 -23.15
CA SER A 610 17.04 -0.18 -21.87
C SER A 610 18.13 0.27 -20.88
N VAL A 611 19.10 1.09 -21.32
CA VAL A 611 20.12 1.67 -20.43
C VAL A 611 19.46 2.48 -19.32
N LEU A 612 18.33 3.13 -19.59
CA LEU A 612 17.57 3.89 -18.60
C LEU A 612 17.22 3.06 -17.35
N ALA A 613 16.74 1.83 -17.54
CA ALA A 613 16.43 0.93 -16.41
C ALA A 613 17.71 0.30 -15.83
N GLN A 614 18.74 0.05 -16.64
CA GLN A 614 20.02 -0.48 -16.18
C GLN A 614 20.72 0.48 -15.20
N GLU A 615 20.67 1.78 -15.45
CA GLU A 615 21.28 2.80 -14.57
C GLU A 615 20.58 2.85 -13.21
N ILE A 616 19.25 2.75 -13.15
CA ILE A 616 18.51 2.66 -11.89
C ILE A 616 18.98 1.44 -11.09
N VAL A 617 19.06 0.25 -11.73
CA VAL A 617 19.48 -0.98 -11.07
C VAL A 617 20.94 -0.91 -10.63
N LYS A 618 21.82 -0.32 -11.45
CA LYS A 618 23.23 -0.11 -11.08
C LYS A 618 23.37 0.76 -9.85
N GLU A 619 22.64 1.86 -9.78
CA GLU A 619 22.64 2.77 -8.65
C GLU A 619 22.17 2.06 -7.39
N ILE A 620 21.06 1.32 -7.49
CA ILE A 620 20.56 0.52 -6.37
C ILE A 620 21.62 -0.49 -5.90
N TYR A 621 22.23 -1.27 -6.79
CA TYR A 621 23.24 -2.27 -6.37
C TYR A 621 24.50 -1.64 -5.80
N THR A 622 24.89 -0.45 -6.24
CA THR A 622 26.05 0.27 -5.70
C THR A 622 25.93 0.49 -4.20
N GLU A 623 24.74 0.82 -3.72
CA GLU A 623 24.45 1.03 -2.29
C GLU A 623 23.98 -0.26 -1.60
N LEU A 624 23.22 -1.10 -2.29
CA LEU A 624 22.59 -2.30 -1.72
C LEU A 624 23.61 -3.39 -1.37
N LEU A 625 24.60 -3.66 -2.24
CA LEU A 625 25.54 -4.76 -2.03
C LEU A 625 26.39 -4.56 -0.76
N PRO A 626 27.02 -3.40 -0.52
CA PRO A 626 27.69 -3.15 0.74
C PRO A 626 26.74 -3.21 1.94
N TYR A 627 25.51 -2.71 1.80
CA TYR A 627 24.50 -2.76 2.86
C TYR A 627 24.13 -4.21 3.24
N LEU A 628 24.06 -5.12 2.26
CA LEU A 628 23.84 -6.56 2.47
C LEU A 628 25.11 -7.32 2.91
N ASN A 629 26.20 -6.63 3.22
CA ASN A 629 27.49 -7.20 3.57
C ASN A 629 28.08 -8.10 2.47
N VAL A 630 27.82 -7.77 1.21
CA VAL A 630 28.50 -8.36 0.06
C VAL A 630 29.75 -7.55 -0.22
N PHE A 631 30.91 -8.21 -0.16
CA PHE A 631 32.20 -7.56 -0.40
C PHE A 631 32.61 -7.69 -1.87
N PRO A 632 33.34 -6.71 -2.43
CA PRO A 632 33.87 -6.82 -3.78
C PRO A 632 34.77 -8.04 -3.96
N ASP A 633 34.63 -8.73 -5.10
CA ASP A 633 35.42 -9.93 -5.43
C ASP A 633 36.86 -9.58 -5.82
N ASP A 634 37.14 -8.38 -6.34
CA ASP A 634 38.45 -7.88 -6.77
C ASP A 634 38.79 -6.56 -6.10
N THR A 635 39.90 -6.55 -5.37
CA THR A 635 40.48 -5.32 -4.77
C THR A 635 41.38 -4.55 -5.75
N ASP A 636 41.64 -5.06 -6.95
CA ASP A 636 42.59 -4.47 -7.91
C ASP A 636 42.03 -3.29 -8.76
N GLY A 637 40.80 -2.86 -8.53
CA GLY A 637 40.14 -1.80 -9.31
C GLY A 637 40.05 -0.42 -8.65
N VAL A 638 40.51 -0.23 -7.40
CA VAL A 638 40.42 1.04 -6.70
C VAL A 638 41.73 1.82 -6.80
N THR A 639 42.13 2.20 -7.99
CA THR A 639 43.03 3.37 -8.18
C THR A 639 42.17 4.51 -8.70
N GLY A 640 41.88 5.45 -7.79
CA GLY A 640 41.20 6.66 -8.17
C GLY A 640 42.00 7.46 -9.20
N GLU A 641 41.39 7.69 -10.33
CA GLU A 641 41.65 8.86 -11.17
C GLU A 641 40.39 9.13 -11.98
N GLY A 642 39.79 10.31 -11.72
CA GLY A 642 38.74 10.84 -12.59
C GLY A 642 39.27 11.00 -14.01
N SER A 643 38.61 10.38 -14.96
CA SER A 643 38.86 10.60 -16.38
C SER A 643 37.50 10.77 -17.04
N GLU A 644 37.21 12.03 -17.33
CA GLU A 644 36.27 12.40 -18.39
C GLU A 644 36.76 11.81 -19.68
N THR A 645 36.09 10.80 -20.20
CA THR A 645 36.17 10.43 -21.61
C THR A 645 34.79 9.99 -22.08
N GLY A 646 34.22 10.83 -22.95
CA GLY A 646 33.12 10.39 -23.80
C GLY A 646 33.53 9.15 -24.57
N THR A 647 32.84 8.05 -24.34
CA THR A 647 33.00 6.85 -25.14
C THR A 647 31.84 6.71 -26.08
N ASP A 648 32.15 6.77 -27.38
CA ASP A 648 31.29 6.27 -28.45
C ASP A 648 31.06 4.77 -28.17
N ASP A 649 29.89 4.39 -27.70
CA ASP A 649 29.44 3.00 -27.57
C ASP A 649 29.03 2.48 -28.95
N PRO A 650 29.70 1.48 -29.55
CA PRO A 650 29.35 0.96 -30.87
C PRO A 650 28.03 0.16 -30.92
N ASN A 651 27.34 -0.01 -29.79
CA ASN A 651 26.08 -0.78 -29.70
C ASN A 651 24.83 0.08 -29.55
N VAL A 652 24.90 1.41 -29.59
CA VAL A 652 23.74 2.26 -29.72
C VAL A 652 23.21 2.10 -31.15
N ALA A 653 22.17 1.35 -31.33
CA ALA A 653 21.46 1.26 -32.59
C ALA A 653 21.01 2.67 -32.99
N ALA A 654 21.58 3.21 -34.07
CA ALA A 654 21.18 4.50 -34.59
C ALA A 654 19.67 4.53 -34.84
N PRO A 655 19.01 5.66 -34.60
CA PRO A 655 17.60 5.80 -34.92
C PRO A 655 17.39 5.47 -36.40
N VAL A 656 16.50 4.53 -36.66
CA VAL A 656 16.11 4.23 -38.08
C VAL A 656 15.42 5.47 -38.60
N GLN A 657 16.10 6.22 -39.47
CA GLN A 657 15.44 7.21 -40.28
C GLN A 657 14.42 6.50 -41.18
N GLU A 658 13.17 6.79 -41.00
CA GLU A 658 12.11 6.41 -41.92
C GLU A 658 12.36 7.13 -43.25
N ASP A 659 12.74 6.35 -44.25
CA ASP A 659 12.76 6.84 -45.64
C ASP A 659 11.30 6.82 -46.15
N ASP A 660 10.72 8.00 -46.30
CA ASP A 660 9.40 8.20 -46.90
C ASP A 660 9.46 7.77 -48.37
N THR A 661 9.18 6.49 -48.62
CA THR A 661 8.75 6.05 -49.94
C THR A 661 7.34 5.56 -49.89
N GLU A 662 6.42 6.42 -50.34
CA GLU A 662 5.06 6.05 -50.70
C GLU A 662 5.07 4.78 -51.58
N ASN A 663 4.50 3.72 -51.05
CA ASN A 663 3.98 2.69 -51.91
C ASN A 663 2.62 2.22 -51.41
N SER A 664 1.61 2.66 -52.11
CA SER A 664 0.22 2.23 -51.99
C SER A 664 0.12 0.73 -52.22
N ALA A 665 -0.15 -0.02 -51.17
CA ALA A 665 -0.68 -1.37 -51.29
C ALA A 665 -1.78 -1.59 -50.23
N GLU A 666 -2.87 -2.08 -50.75
CA GLU A 666 -4.16 -2.31 -50.15
C GLU A 666 -4.13 -2.86 -48.74
N ASN A 667 -4.93 -2.22 -47.88
CA ASN A 667 -5.35 -2.69 -46.55
C ASN A 667 -5.98 -4.10 -46.62
N SER A 668 -5.25 -5.10 -46.23
CA SER A 668 -5.83 -6.29 -45.65
C SER A 668 -5.62 -6.22 -44.15
N ASN A 669 -6.65 -5.82 -43.42
CA ASN A 669 -6.72 -5.96 -41.96
C ASN A 669 -6.58 -7.43 -41.62
N ILE A 670 -5.39 -7.85 -41.24
CA ILE A 670 -5.18 -9.06 -40.48
C ILE A 670 -4.96 -8.57 -39.04
N GLU A 671 -5.96 -8.77 -38.19
CA GLU A 671 -5.85 -8.59 -36.75
C GLU A 671 -4.71 -9.48 -36.26
N ASN A 672 -3.59 -8.87 -35.88
CA ASN A 672 -2.58 -9.55 -35.11
C ASN A 672 -3.19 -9.89 -33.75
N GLY A 673 -3.17 -11.19 -33.37
CA GLY A 673 -3.76 -11.71 -32.11
C GLY A 673 -3.06 -11.25 -30.83
N GLY A 674 -2.63 -10.01 -30.78
CA GLY A 674 -2.21 -9.34 -29.53
C GLY A 674 -3.42 -8.71 -28.87
N LEU A 675 -3.44 -8.76 -27.54
CA LEU A 675 -4.48 -8.13 -26.74
C LEU A 675 -4.62 -6.66 -27.08
N THR A 676 -5.83 -6.17 -27.22
CA THR A 676 -6.11 -4.78 -27.47
C THR A 676 -5.92 -3.94 -26.19
N ASN A 677 -5.67 -2.63 -26.32
CA ASN A 677 -5.61 -1.73 -25.17
C ASN A 677 -6.90 -1.79 -24.34
N ALA A 678 -8.04 -2.02 -24.96
CA ALA A 678 -9.33 -2.18 -24.26
C ALA A 678 -9.38 -3.47 -23.42
N GLU A 679 -8.70 -4.54 -23.83
CA GLU A 679 -8.60 -5.77 -23.05
C GLU A 679 -7.56 -5.65 -21.91
N LEU A 680 -6.53 -4.86 -22.10
CA LEU A 680 -5.55 -4.52 -21.07
C LEU A 680 -6.14 -3.54 -20.03
N ASP A 681 -6.98 -2.60 -20.46
CA ASP A 681 -7.68 -1.66 -19.58
C ASP A 681 -8.75 -2.39 -18.74
N LEU A 682 -9.44 -3.40 -19.29
CA LEU A 682 -10.42 -4.23 -18.57
C LEU A 682 -9.79 -5.06 -17.44
N ILE A 683 -8.51 -5.39 -17.52
CA ILE A 683 -7.80 -6.12 -16.46
C ILE A 683 -7.45 -5.20 -15.30
N ASN A 684 -7.27 -3.93 -15.60
CA ASN A 684 -6.91 -2.93 -14.59
C ASN A 684 -8.15 -2.34 -13.88
N GLU A 685 -9.37 -2.68 -14.33
CA GLU A 685 -10.64 -2.22 -13.74
C GLU A 685 -11.34 -3.27 -12.83
N GLU A 686 -10.87 -4.51 -12.75
CA GLU A 686 -11.31 -5.54 -11.80
C GLU A 686 -10.23 -5.81 -10.72
#